data_d8060c7444b9af4c20eafb536d17908a
#
_entry.id   d8060c7444b9af4c20eafb536d17908a
#
_cell.length_a   1.000
_cell.length_b   1.000
_cell.length_c   1.000
_cell.angle_alpha   90.00
_cell.angle_beta   90.00
_cell.angle_gamma   90.00
#
_symmetry.space_group_name_H-M   'P 1'
#
loop_
_entity.id
_entity.type
_entity.pdbx_description
1 polymer ?
#
loop_
_entity_poly.entity_id
_entity_poly.type
_entity_poly.pdbx_seq_one_letter_code
_entity_poly.pdbx_strand_id
1 'polypeptide(L)'
;MRVLLLLLANKNHRRSRFHFAPKTLLLFGYYEKASLLLNTRGYSAPAEQNVSKMRASSTLHCSTSSADKRVQLPRASSSRRLSAARCKTRICASSSSSSSSSSAYDYIVVGSGIGGLTAAAMLSYHGNSVLVLESHYETGGAAHGFTRRVKKKREEIDTSQKSKKGDENESKDNEDDDTNESLEFVFDTGPSFFAGLTTPNALNPLASVLEVLGEPLETVKYDPLGTFHIEKGVPGLRRHADLDLLCEEIERFSEGGAKEVRLAVPKIRDMFEALSGLPTIALRTDWRILLVIGKRYLEKMSKLGKYGGVLGQPTNALLDFLDVKDPWVKYLCDLECFLLSGMDASGTVSAEFASVFGASDYFKKSEFPVGGGKAISDALVRAIEKRGGEIRVNSHVKEVALNDKKDEAIGVRMRMDPEVVIKAKKGVLSNASVWDTYEKLLPKDAKISAREYQKNTTIDCSDSFMHIHLGIKADGLDFSHLGGHHVVVNDKSKPLDAPGNVCMISIATVWSPEMAPDGHHCVHCYTMEPYDGWTELKATDRKAYEEKKKEKCDVLFKALETVIPDVRSRVVLELLASPASHEKWLRRYRGTYGAVIPAPKMFPGPAVKGVKNLYRVGDSVAPGVGVPAAAGSGVICANTLTSLEDHFRFLDKCDEK
;
A
#
# COMPACT_ATOMS: atom_id res chain seq x y z
N MET A 1 7.21 -17.55 11.36
CA MET A 1 8.40 -16.72 11.64
C MET A 1 8.89 -16.84 13.09
N ARG A 2 8.08 -16.59 14.14
CA ARG A 2 8.52 -16.68 15.54
C ARG A 2 9.09 -18.06 15.93
N VAL A 3 8.48 -19.17 15.47
CA VAL A 3 9.00 -20.53 15.67
C VAL A 3 10.33 -20.72 14.93
N LEU A 4 10.45 -20.14 13.77
CA LEU A 4 11.65 -20.16 12.94
C LEU A 4 12.78 -19.35 13.58
N LEU A 5 12.48 -18.17 14.10
CA LEU A 5 13.42 -17.30 14.84
C LEU A 5 13.88 -17.95 16.14
N LEU A 6 13.00 -18.66 16.86
CA LEU A 6 13.32 -19.39 18.09
C LEU A 6 14.18 -20.65 17.80
N LEU A 7 13.95 -21.33 16.70
CA LEU A 7 14.77 -22.48 16.27
C LEU A 7 16.19 -22.04 15.87
N LEU A 8 16.34 -20.84 15.34
CA LEU A 8 17.63 -20.26 14.95
C LEU A 8 18.41 -19.70 16.14
N ALA A 9 17.73 -19.11 17.11
CA ALA A 9 18.35 -18.58 18.34
C ALA A 9 18.93 -19.66 19.25
N ASN A 10 18.42 -20.89 19.18
CA ASN A 10 18.84 -22.00 20.06
C ASN A 10 20.07 -22.78 19.54
N LYS A 11 20.64 -22.41 18.38
CA LYS A 11 21.82 -23.09 17.79
C LYS A 11 23.16 -22.67 18.38
N ASN A 12 23.23 -21.65 19.23
CA ASN A 12 24.50 -21.16 19.80
C ASN A 12 24.95 -21.91 21.07
N HIS A 13 24.23 -22.95 21.52
CA HIS A 13 24.70 -23.83 22.56
C HIS A 13 24.63 -25.30 22.15
N ARG A 14 25.82 -25.90 21.94
CA ARG A 14 26.18 -27.33 21.80
C ARG A 14 26.09 -27.92 20.38
N ARG A 15 27.28 -28.13 19.80
CA ARG A 15 27.53 -29.19 18.81
C ARG A 15 27.23 -30.54 19.45
N SER A 16 26.17 -31.23 19.02
CA SER A 16 26.01 -32.68 19.17
C SER A 16 25.14 -33.24 18.05
N ARG A 17 25.56 -34.38 17.54
CA ARG A 17 25.00 -35.14 16.41
C ARG A 17 23.50 -35.41 16.64
N PHE A 18 22.66 -35.10 15.66
CA PHE A 18 21.22 -35.39 15.71
C PHE A 18 20.89 -36.66 14.92
N HIS A 19 20.32 -37.63 15.65
CA HIS A 19 19.49 -38.69 15.11
C HIS A 19 18.02 -38.22 15.19
N PHE A 20 17.30 -38.30 14.09
CA PHE A 20 15.88 -38.02 14.07
C PHE A 20 15.09 -39.13 14.75
N ALA A 21 14.40 -38.83 15.84
CA ALA A 21 13.41 -39.66 16.50
C ALA A 21 12.03 -38.98 16.52
N PRO A 22 10.91 -39.73 16.51
CA PRO A 22 9.57 -39.23 16.17
C PRO A 22 8.84 -38.44 17.29
N LYS A 23 9.54 -37.71 18.15
CA LYS A 23 8.93 -36.91 19.25
C LYS A 23 8.62 -35.46 18.91
N THR A 24 8.78 -35.04 17.66
CA THR A 24 8.55 -33.64 17.23
C THR A 24 7.06 -33.24 17.09
N LEU A 25 6.15 -34.21 17.20
CA LEU A 25 4.70 -33.94 17.11
C LEU A 25 4.05 -33.37 18.39
N LEU A 26 4.76 -33.39 19.52
CA LEU A 26 4.22 -32.94 20.82
C LEU A 26 4.49 -31.46 21.13
N LEU A 27 5.26 -30.75 20.32
CA LEU A 27 5.62 -29.34 20.55
C LEU A 27 4.50 -28.34 20.17
N PHE A 28 3.50 -28.75 19.44
CA PHE A 28 2.35 -27.89 19.08
C PHE A 28 1.34 -27.66 20.24
N GLY A 29 1.30 -28.55 21.21
CA GLY A 29 0.41 -28.44 22.38
C GLY A 29 0.93 -27.57 23.54
N TYR A 30 2.22 -27.24 23.56
CA TYR A 30 2.84 -26.48 24.65
C TYR A 30 2.78 -24.95 24.45
N TYR A 31 2.32 -24.48 23.30
CA TYR A 31 2.31 -23.04 22.93
C TYR A 31 1.26 -22.21 23.68
N GLU A 32 0.19 -22.83 24.16
CA GLU A 32 -0.83 -22.11 24.93
C GLU A 32 -0.43 -21.85 26.41
N LYS A 33 0.47 -22.65 26.97
CA LYS A 33 0.87 -22.48 28.40
C LYS A 33 2.07 -21.54 28.62
N ALA A 34 2.91 -21.30 27.62
CA ALA A 34 4.06 -20.40 27.75
C ALA A 34 3.68 -18.92 27.70
N SER A 35 2.55 -18.55 27.05
CA SER A 35 2.08 -17.16 26.98
C SER A 35 1.43 -16.66 28.28
N LEU A 36 1.05 -17.58 29.17
CA LEU A 36 0.43 -17.25 30.48
C LEU A 36 1.44 -16.95 31.57
N LEU A 37 2.71 -17.32 31.40
CA LEU A 37 3.76 -17.17 32.45
C LEU A 37 4.61 -15.90 32.31
N LEU A 38 4.48 -15.13 31.20
CA LEU A 38 5.25 -13.91 30.96
C LEU A 38 4.49 -12.60 31.29
N ASN A 39 3.22 -12.70 31.70
CA ASN A 39 2.37 -11.53 32.00
C ASN A 39 2.33 -11.11 33.48
N THR A 40 3.21 -11.62 34.32
CA THR A 40 3.24 -11.27 35.76
C THR A 40 4.59 -10.73 36.23
N ARG A 41 5.10 -9.69 35.60
CA ARG A 41 6.05 -8.77 36.25
C ARG A 41 5.85 -7.37 35.71
N GLY A 42 5.17 -6.55 36.52
CA GLY A 42 4.98 -5.14 36.25
C GLY A 42 6.28 -4.34 36.39
N TYR A 43 6.48 -3.43 35.45
CA TYR A 43 7.42 -2.33 35.61
C TYR A 43 6.64 -1.01 35.58
N SER A 44 6.79 -0.27 36.68
CA SER A 44 6.28 1.09 36.86
C SER A 44 7.21 2.11 36.23
N ALA A 45 6.62 3.09 35.52
CA ALA A 45 7.31 4.25 34.96
C ALA A 45 7.66 5.31 36.05
N PRO A 46 8.74 6.05 35.90
CA PRO A 46 8.96 7.27 36.68
C PRO A 46 8.57 8.53 35.90
N ALA A 47 8.18 9.53 36.71
CA ALA A 47 7.57 10.80 36.37
C ALA A 47 8.51 11.84 35.73
N GLU A 48 7.87 12.80 35.08
CA GLU A 48 8.39 14.00 34.43
C GLU A 48 9.19 14.91 35.35
N GLN A 49 10.25 15.55 34.83
CA GLN A 49 10.74 16.84 35.36
C GLN A 49 11.21 17.76 34.22
N ASN A 50 10.71 18.99 34.32
CA ASN A 50 10.97 20.17 33.49
C ASN A 50 12.44 20.63 33.53
N VAL A 51 12.96 21.10 32.39
CA VAL A 51 13.98 22.18 32.38
C VAL A 51 13.78 23.11 31.18
N SER A 52 13.71 24.39 31.48
CA SER A 52 13.57 25.53 30.60
C SER A 52 14.92 26.20 30.25
N LYS A 53 14.98 26.80 29.04
CA LYS A 53 15.80 27.94 28.60
C LYS A 53 17.31 27.79 28.44
N MET A 54 17.76 28.01 27.19
CA MET A 54 18.73 29.09 26.91
C MET A 54 18.84 29.38 25.39
N ARG A 55 18.72 30.69 25.04
CA ARG A 55 18.99 31.26 23.73
C ARG A 55 20.48 31.66 23.64
N ALA A 56 21.10 31.49 22.49
CA ALA A 56 22.14 32.40 22.01
C ALA A 56 22.27 32.37 20.48
N SER A 57 22.37 33.54 19.92
CA SER A 57 22.49 33.86 18.48
C SER A 57 23.94 33.81 18.02
N SER A 58 24.19 33.41 16.76
CA SER A 58 25.32 33.91 16.00
C SER A 58 25.06 33.81 14.50
N THR A 59 25.11 34.95 13.82
CA THR A 59 25.10 35.19 12.40
C THR A 59 26.47 34.90 11.80
N LEU A 60 26.55 34.18 10.70
CA LEU A 60 27.72 34.14 9.83
C LEU A 60 27.31 34.11 8.35
N HIS A 61 27.89 35.02 7.61
CA HIS A 61 27.79 35.19 6.16
C HIS A 61 28.52 34.08 5.42
N CYS A 62 27.95 33.58 4.34
CA CYS A 62 28.67 32.77 3.36
C CYS A 62 28.49 33.31 1.94
N SER A 63 29.60 33.47 1.26
CA SER A 63 29.74 33.95 -0.10
C SER A 63 29.62 32.80 -1.10
N THR A 64 28.96 33.06 -2.22
CA THR A 64 28.71 32.17 -3.35
C THR A 64 29.93 32.07 -4.30
N SER A 65 30.20 30.86 -4.79
CA SER A 65 30.84 30.66 -6.09
C SER A 65 30.22 29.49 -6.85
N SER A 66 29.74 29.80 -8.03
CA SER A 66 29.06 28.93 -9.00
C SER A 66 30.06 28.15 -9.85
N ALA A 67 29.74 26.87 -10.14
CA ALA A 67 30.24 26.19 -11.32
C ALA A 67 29.18 25.29 -11.93
N ASP A 68 28.64 25.76 -13.01
CA ASP A 68 27.59 25.17 -13.84
C ASP A 68 28.16 24.02 -14.69
N LYS A 69 27.67 22.81 -14.54
CA LYS A 69 27.83 21.74 -15.54
C LYS A 69 26.44 21.22 -15.94
N ARG A 70 25.93 21.73 -17.06
CA ARG A 70 24.73 21.23 -17.74
C ARG A 70 24.98 19.82 -18.26
N VAL A 71 24.22 18.88 -17.76
CA VAL A 71 24.03 17.55 -18.39
C VAL A 71 22.82 17.65 -19.29
N GLN A 72 23.03 17.49 -20.60
CA GLN A 72 21.97 17.42 -21.60
C GLN A 72 21.33 16.02 -21.57
N LEU A 73 20.05 15.96 -21.34
CA LEU A 73 19.22 14.76 -21.54
C LEU A 73 18.93 14.55 -23.04
N PRO A 74 18.89 13.32 -23.55
CA PRO A 74 18.59 13.04 -24.95
C PRO A 74 17.10 13.28 -25.24
N ARG A 75 16.84 13.99 -26.36
CA ARG A 75 15.49 14.20 -26.90
C ARG A 75 14.87 12.86 -27.32
N ALA A 76 13.72 12.54 -26.78
CA ALA A 76 12.89 11.42 -27.21
C ALA A 76 12.39 11.63 -28.63
N SER A 77 12.64 10.64 -29.50
CA SER A 77 12.14 10.59 -30.86
C SER A 77 10.73 10.03 -30.92
N SER A 78 9.88 10.75 -31.64
CA SER A 78 8.61 10.37 -32.30
C SER A 78 7.68 9.39 -31.55
N SER A 79 6.58 9.94 -31.08
CA SER A 79 5.36 9.30 -30.61
C SER A 79 4.81 8.23 -31.57
N ARG A 80 4.87 6.97 -31.17
CA ARG A 80 3.86 5.98 -31.60
C ARG A 80 2.67 6.12 -30.67
N ARG A 81 1.56 6.64 -31.19
CA ARG A 81 0.25 6.55 -30.52
C ARG A 81 -0.10 5.07 -30.39
N LEU A 82 0.10 4.54 -29.20
CA LEU A 82 -0.51 3.29 -28.79
C LEU A 82 -1.98 3.59 -28.55
N SER A 83 -2.84 3.10 -29.46
CA SER A 83 -4.28 3.08 -29.26
C SER A 83 -4.55 2.30 -27.96
N ALA A 84 -5.08 2.99 -26.96
CA ALA A 84 -5.60 2.36 -25.75
C ALA A 84 -6.70 1.38 -26.19
N ALA A 85 -6.35 0.09 -26.26
CA ALA A 85 -7.33 -0.97 -26.40
C ALA A 85 -8.23 -0.91 -25.18
N ARG A 86 -9.43 -0.32 -25.32
CA ARG A 86 -10.49 -0.38 -24.33
C ARG A 86 -10.71 -1.85 -23.98
N CYS A 87 -10.21 -2.27 -22.82
CA CYS A 87 -10.62 -3.52 -22.22
C CYS A 87 -12.14 -3.44 -22.02
N LYS A 88 -12.89 -4.09 -22.89
CA LYS A 88 -14.35 -4.18 -22.77
C LYS A 88 -14.63 -5.17 -21.65
N THR A 89 -14.64 -4.68 -20.41
CA THR A 89 -15.23 -5.42 -19.31
C THR A 89 -16.66 -5.77 -19.72
N ARG A 90 -16.92 -7.04 -19.94
CA ARG A 90 -18.24 -7.52 -20.34
C ARG A 90 -19.20 -7.22 -19.19
N ILE A 91 -19.96 -6.14 -19.33
CA ILE A 91 -21.15 -5.91 -18.54
C ILE A 91 -22.16 -6.96 -19.02
N CYS A 92 -22.24 -8.08 -18.33
CA CYS A 92 -23.34 -9.01 -18.50
C CYS A 92 -24.58 -8.37 -17.89
N ALA A 93 -25.30 -7.56 -18.70
CA ALA A 93 -26.69 -7.29 -18.46
C ALA A 93 -27.44 -8.62 -18.66
N SER A 94 -28.04 -9.11 -17.61
CA SER A 94 -28.87 -10.32 -17.60
C SER A 94 -30.09 -10.13 -18.49
N SER A 95 -30.07 -10.76 -19.65
CA SER A 95 -31.29 -10.99 -20.42
C SER A 95 -31.42 -12.50 -20.68
N SER A 96 -32.54 -13.02 -20.23
CA SER A 96 -33.25 -14.27 -20.59
C SER A 96 -32.68 -15.61 -20.15
N SER A 97 -33.40 -16.21 -19.20
CA SER A 97 -33.87 -17.62 -19.14
C SER A 97 -33.13 -18.64 -20.01
N SER A 98 -32.17 -19.31 -19.41
CA SER A 98 -31.88 -20.71 -19.66
C SER A 98 -31.40 -21.32 -18.34
N SER A 99 -31.93 -22.51 -17.99
CA SER A 99 -31.62 -23.30 -16.82
C SER A 99 -30.10 -23.45 -16.63
N SER A 100 -29.46 -22.54 -15.88
CA SER A 100 -28.07 -22.62 -15.57
C SER A 100 -27.88 -23.58 -14.39
N SER A 101 -27.33 -24.77 -14.65
CA SER A 101 -26.61 -25.53 -13.65
C SER A 101 -25.63 -24.56 -12.99
N SER A 102 -25.80 -24.27 -11.68
CA SER A 102 -24.94 -23.35 -10.95
C SER A 102 -23.51 -23.88 -11.01
N SER A 103 -22.67 -23.31 -11.89
CA SER A 103 -21.27 -23.68 -12.01
C SER A 103 -20.59 -23.40 -10.67
N ALA A 104 -20.13 -24.45 -10.00
CA ALA A 104 -19.41 -24.32 -8.73
C ALA A 104 -17.94 -24.03 -9.05
N TYR A 105 -17.41 -22.92 -8.52
CA TYR A 105 -16.00 -22.56 -8.61
C TYR A 105 -15.17 -23.35 -7.61
N ASP A 106 -13.86 -23.53 -7.87
CA ASP A 106 -12.97 -24.09 -6.87
C ASP A 106 -12.80 -23.11 -5.70
N TYR A 107 -12.54 -21.84 -6.03
CA TYR A 107 -12.41 -20.76 -5.05
C TYR A 107 -13.26 -19.56 -5.42
N ILE A 108 -13.80 -18.89 -4.39
CA ILE A 108 -14.44 -17.59 -4.51
C ILE A 108 -13.65 -16.58 -3.67
N VAL A 109 -13.29 -15.44 -4.27
CA VAL A 109 -12.60 -14.33 -3.62
C VAL A 109 -13.57 -13.18 -3.46
N VAL A 110 -13.77 -12.72 -2.23
CA VAL A 110 -14.62 -11.58 -1.89
C VAL A 110 -13.77 -10.33 -1.75
N GLY A 111 -13.89 -9.43 -2.71
CA GLY A 111 -13.10 -8.21 -2.83
C GLY A 111 -11.89 -8.33 -3.76
N SER A 112 -11.74 -7.36 -4.66
CA SER A 112 -10.68 -7.27 -5.66
C SER A 112 -9.52 -6.35 -5.26
N GLY A 113 -9.25 -6.15 -3.98
CA GLY A 113 -8.02 -5.49 -3.54
C GLY A 113 -6.77 -6.31 -3.93
N ILE A 114 -5.59 -5.71 -3.86
CA ILE A 114 -4.33 -6.34 -4.32
C ILE A 114 -4.12 -7.74 -3.73
N GLY A 115 -4.41 -7.96 -2.44
CA GLY A 115 -4.28 -9.28 -1.82
C GLY A 115 -5.23 -10.32 -2.42
N GLY A 116 -6.48 -9.94 -2.66
CA GLY A 116 -7.50 -10.80 -3.29
C GLY A 116 -7.15 -11.13 -4.73
N LEU A 117 -6.79 -10.13 -5.54
CA LEU A 117 -6.37 -10.32 -6.93
C LEU A 117 -5.11 -11.18 -7.03
N THR A 118 -4.11 -10.96 -6.18
CA THR A 118 -2.87 -11.78 -6.18
C THR A 118 -3.18 -13.24 -5.84
N ALA A 119 -4.01 -13.49 -4.81
CA ALA A 119 -4.44 -14.85 -4.47
C ALA A 119 -5.21 -15.51 -5.62
N ALA A 120 -6.16 -14.79 -6.23
CA ALA A 120 -6.95 -15.27 -7.36
C ALA A 120 -6.07 -15.61 -8.57
N ALA A 121 -5.13 -14.73 -8.93
CA ALA A 121 -4.22 -14.92 -10.05
C ALA A 121 -3.33 -16.16 -9.86
N MET A 122 -2.76 -16.33 -8.66
CA MET A 122 -1.96 -17.51 -8.35
C MET A 122 -2.78 -18.81 -8.31
N LEU A 123 -3.98 -18.79 -7.72
CA LEU A 123 -4.86 -19.96 -7.71
C LEU A 123 -5.29 -20.34 -9.14
N SER A 124 -5.59 -19.35 -10.00
CA SER A 124 -5.87 -19.58 -11.43
C SER A 124 -4.64 -20.11 -12.16
N TYR A 125 -3.44 -19.62 -11.86
CA TYR A 125 -2.18 -20.15 -12.41
C TYR A 125 -1.99 -21.63 -12.08
N HIS A 126 -2.41 -22.07 -10.90
CA HIS A 126 -2.39 -23.49 -10.49
C HIS A 126 -3.61 -24.29 -10.98
N GLY A 127 -4.35 -23.79 -11.97
CA GLY A 127 -5.41 -24.52 -12.66
C GLY A 127 -6.75 -24.61 -11.91
N ASN A 128 -6.97 -23.76 -10.89
CA ASN A 128 -8.25 -23.70 -10.22
C ASN A 128 -9.22 -22.76 -10.94
N SER A 129 -10.51 -23.11 -10.95
CA SER A 129 -11.57 -22.20 -11.36
C SER A 129 -11.83 -21.17 -10.24
N VAL A 130 -11.64 -19.89 -10.54
CA VAL A 130 -11.73 -18.81 -9.55
C VAL A 130 -12.77 -17.78 -9.97
N LEU A 131 -13.60 -17.35 -9.01
CA LEU A 131 -14.52 -16.21 -9.14
C LEU A 131 -14.10 -15.11 -8.16
N VAL A 132 -13.87 -13.90 -8.67
CA VAL A 132 -13.66 -12.70 -7.85
C VAL A 132 -14.94 -11.86 -7.88
N LEU A 133 -15.44 -11.48 -6.70
CA LEU A 133 -16.64 -10.67 -6.52
C LEU A 133 -16.26 -9.32 -5.89
N GLU A 134 -16.45 -8.24 -6.65
CA GLU A 134 -16.13 -6.87 -6.23
C GLU A 134 -17.40 -6.03 -6.11
N SER A 135 -17.54 -5.35 -4.99
CA SER A 135 -18.71 -4.49 -4.72
C SER A 135 -18.64 -3.13 -5.41
N HIS A 136 -17.44 -2.68 -5.80
CA HIS A 136 -17.20 -1.44 -6.55
C HIS A 136 -17.34 -1.68 -8.05
N TYR A 137 -17.40 -0.59 -8.84
CA TYR A 137 -17.40 -0.67 -10.32
C TYR A 137 -16.00 -0.80 -10.91
N GLU A 138 -14.94 -0.59 -10.11
CA GLU A 138 -13.53 -0.76 -10.45
C GLU A 138 -12.87 -1.79 -9.55
N THR A 139 -11.88 -2.52 -10.09
CA THR A 139 -11.02 -3.44 -9.35
C THR A 139 -9.82 -2.72 -8.74
N GLY A 140 -9.13 -3.34 -7.77
CA GLY A 140 -7.89 -2.83 -7.19
C GLY A 140 -7.99 -2.40 -5.73
N GLY A 141 -9.21 -2.24 -5.18
CA GLY A 141 -9.38 -1.78 -3.80
C GLY A 141 -8.76 -0.40 -3.58
N ALA A 142 -7.88 -0.22 -2.59
CA ALA A 142 -7.20 1.05 -2.34
C ALA A 142 -6.18 1.44 -3.43
N ALA A 143 -5.77 0.51 -4.28
CA ALA A 143 -4.84 0.77 -5.39
C ALA A 143 -5.55 1.02 -6.73
N HIS A 144 -6.89 1.19 -6.74
CA HIS A 144 -7.58 1.52 -7.99
C HIS A 144 -7.32 2.97 -8.41
N GLY A 145 -7.45 3.24 -9.70
CA GLY A 145 -7.46 4.59 -10.25
C GLY A 145 -8.89 5.02 -10.64
N PHE A 146 -9.10 6.31 -10.75
CA PHE A 146 -10.35 6.85 -11.26
C PHE A 146 -10.13 8.03 -12.19
N THR A 147 -11.05 8.20 -13.15
CA THR A 147 -10.98 9.28 -14.14
C THR A 147 -12.00 10.36 -13.85
N ARG A 148 -11.60 11.62 -14.08
CA ARG A 148 -12.51 12.79 -14.05
C ARG A 148 -12.31 13.64 -15.28
N ARG A 149 -13.42 14.19 -15.79
CA ARG A 149 -13.45 15.06 -16.95
C ARG A 149 -13.97 16.44 -16.56
N VAL A 150 -13.31 17.47 -17.08
CA VAL A 150 -13.71 18.88 -16.92
C VAL A 150 -13.91 19.47 -18.30
N LYS A 151 -15.03 20.19 -18.52
CA LYS A 151 -15.23 20.96 -19.74
C LYS A 151 -14.18 22.08 -19.82
N LYS A 152 -13.50 22.20 -20.96
CA LYS A 152 -12.57 23.30 -21.20
C LYS A 152 -13.36 24.61 -21.21
N LYS A 153 -13.06 25.54 -20.29
CA LYS A 153 -13.64 26.89 -20.38
C LYS A 153 -13.10 27.55 -21.65
N ARG A 154 -13.97 28.02 -22.52
CA ARG A 154 -13.56 28.91 -23.61
C ARG A 154 -12.92 30.13 -22.96
N GLU A 155 -11.64 30.41 -23.24
CA GLU A 155 -11.05 31.70 -22.95
C GLU A 155 -11.90 32.75 -23.69
N GLU A 156 -12.42 33.73 -22.97
CA GLU A 156 -13.11 34.87 -23.55
C GLU A 156 -12.09 35.59 -24.43
N ILE A 157 -12.17 35.36 -25.76
CA ILE A 157 -11.41 36.14 -26.72
C ILE A 157 -11.94 37.58 -26.57
N ASP A 158 -11.05 38.45 -26.12
CA ASP A 158 -11.33 39.89 -26.02
C ASP A 158 -11.77 40.45 -27.40
N THR A 159 -13.06 40.57 -27.56
CA THR A 159 -13.71 41.06 -28.80
C THR A 159 -13.71 42.59 -28.90
N SER A 160 -12.69 43.27 -28.37
CA SER A 160 -12.58 44.73 -28.48
C SER A 160 -12.07 45.22 -29.84
N GLN A 161 -11.85 44.35 -30.83
CA GLN A 161 -11.52 44.74 -32.23
C GLN A 161 -12.42 44.05 -33.26
N LYS A 162 -13.72 44.37 -33.30
CA LYS A 162 -14.52 44.21 -34.50
C LYS A 162 -14.98 45.57 -34.99
N SER A 163 -14.22 46.12 -35.93
CA SER A 163 -14.61 47.24 -36.77
C SER A 163 -15.81 46.86 -37.63
N LYS A 164 -16.76 47.78 -37.71
CA LYS A 164 -17.95 47.82 -38.51
C LYS A 164 -17.67 47.43 -39.98
N LYS A 165 -18.38 46.45 -40.50
CA LYS A 165 -18.94 46.45 -41.88
C LYS A 165 -20.19 45.58 -41.89
N GLY A 166 -21.28 46.18 -42.41
CA GLY A 166 -22.60 45.61 -42.51
C GLY A 166 -22.72 44.61 -43.66
N ASP A 167 -23.77 43.91 -43.64
CA ASP A 167 -24.84 43.62 -44.57
C ASP A 167 -25.35 42.17 -44.45
N GLU A 168 -26.61 42.13 -44.15
CA GLU A 168 -27.74 41.28 -44.55
C GLU A 168 -27.56 39.83 -45.03
N ASN A 169 -28.44 39.00 -44.45
CA ASN A 169 -29.14 37.81 -44.97
C ASN A 169 -28.34 36.47 -45.10
N GLU A 170 -28.77 35.51 -44.36
CA GLU A 170 -29.39 34.25 -44.75
C GLU A 170 -29.12 33.06 -43.84
N SER A 171 -30.21 32.34 -43.60
CA SER A 171 -30.40 30.94 -43.27
C SER A 171 -29.83 30.41 -41.96
N LYS A 172 -30.80 30.10 -41.12
CA LYS A 172 -30.76 29.04 -40.11
C LYS A 172 -30.47 27.72 -40.81
N ASP A 173 -29.40 27.12 -40.45
CA ASP A 173 -29.15 25.66 -40.35
C ASP A 173 -27.66 25.52 -40.00
N ASN A 174 -27.33 25.57 -38.72
CA ASN A 174 -26.04 25.08 -38.26
C ASN A 174 -26.32 24.03 -37.21
N GLU A 175 -26.20 22.79 -37.63
CA GLU A 175 -25.99 21.64 -36.77
C GLU A 175 -24.90 21.97 -35.76
N ASP A 176 -25.21 21.71 -34.49
CA ASP A 176 -24.31 21.80 -33.36
C ASP A 176 -23.09 20.88 -33.58
N ASP A 177 -22.04 21.39 -34.16
CA ASP A 177 -20.70 20.79 -34.10
C ASP A 177 -20.12 21.19 -32.73
N ASP A 178 -20.73 20.65 -31.65
CA ASP A 178 -20.29 20.79 -30.28
C ASP A 178 -19.11 19.84 -30.04
N THR A 179 -17.95 20.18 -30.61
CA THR A 179 -16.67 19.58 -30.20
C THR A 179 -16.36 20.01 -28.77
N ASN A 180 -17.03 19.35 -27.84
CA ASN A 180 -16.93 19.55 -26.40
C ASN A 180 -15.55 19.01 -25.93
N GLU A 181 -14.46 19.74 -26.20
CA GLU A 181 -13.14 19.40 -25.69
C GLU A 181 -13.20 19.31 -24.16
N SER A 182 -13.03 18.12 -23.63
CA SER A 182 -12.94 17.88 -22.19
C SER A 182 -11.52 17.51 -21.80
N LEU A 183 -11.03 18.10 -20.72
CA LEU A 183 -9.78 17.72 -20.05
C LEU A 183 -10.04 16.46 -19.23
N GLU A 184 -9.27 15.40 -19.47
CA GLU A 184 -9.39 14.13 -18.76
C GLU A 184 -8.20 13.94 -17.82
N PHE A 185 -8.47 13.72 -16.52
CA PHE A 185 -7.49 13.49 -15.46
C PHE A 185 -7.67 12.11 -14.87
N VAL A 186 -6.59 11.36 -14.70
CA VAL A 186 -6.55 10.05 -14.04
C VAL A 186 -5.83 10.18 -12.71
N PHE A 187 -6.44 9.68 -11.65
CA PHE A 187 -5.91 9.78 -10.29
C PHE A 187 -5.76 8.40 -9.65
N ASP A 188 -4.73 8.23 -8.85
CA ASP A 188 -4.65 7.16 -7.86
C ASP A 188 -5.50 7.50 -6.63
N THR A 189 -6.11 6.48 -6.00
CA THR A 189 -6.97 6.68 -4.82
C THR A 189 -6.24 6.57 -3.50
N GLY A 190 -5.09 5.91 -3.46
CA GLY A 190 -4.38 5.62 -2.21
C GLY A 190 -2.86 5.58 -2.37
N PRO A 191 -2.25 4.42 -2.60
CA PRO A 191 -0.80 4.30 -2.59
C PRO A 191 -0.16 5.13 -3.69
N SER A 192 0.93 5.81 -3.34
CA SER A 192 1.70 6.64 -4.27
C SER A 192 3.19 6.25 -4.31
N PHE A 193 3.72 5.69 -3.22
CA PHE A 193 5.09 5.20 -3.19
C PHE A 193 5.15 3.74 -3.62
N PHE A 194 5.83 3.45 -4.71
CA PHE A 194 6.00 2.10 -5.23
C PHE A 194 7.48 1.75 -5.34
N ALA A 195 7.82 0.48 -5.09
CA ALA A 195 9.15 -0.04 -5.28
C ALA A 195 9.13 -1.55 -5.52
N GLY A 196 10.11 -2.06 -6.27
CA GLY A 196 10.26 -3.48 -6.52
C GLY A 196 9.14 -4.10 -7.34
N LEU A 197 8.62 -3.36 -8.33
CA LEU A 197 7.56 -3.83 -9.22
C LEU A 197 8.08 -4.61 -10.42
N THR A 198 9.30 -4.31 -10.89
CA THR A 198 9.95 -4.96 -12.05
C THR A 198 11.23 -5.69 -11.67
N THR A 199 11.77 -5.43 -10.49
CA THR A 199 12.95 -6.12 -10.01
C THR A 199 12.54 -7.21 -9.05
N PRO A 200 12.80 -8.51 -9.36
CA PRO A 200 12.57 -9.59 -8.42
C PRO A 200 13.34 -9.30 -7.13
N ASN A 201 12.64 -9.18 -6.05
CA ASN A 201 13.24 -9.05 -4.74
C ASN A 201 12.44 -9.85 -3.72
N ALA A 202 13.04 -10.06 -2.57
CA ALA A 202 12.51 -10.96 -1.58
C ALA A 202 11.24 -10.46 -0.90
N LEU A 203 10.99 -9.17 -0.88
CA LEU A 203 9.97 -8.56 -0.02
C LEU A 203 8.70 -8.21 -0.79
N ASN A 204 8.84 -7.57 -1.96
CA ASN A 204 7.70 -7.36 -2.83
C ASN A 204 7.54 -8.56 -3.79
N PRO A 205 6.50 -9.39 -3.62
CA PRO A 205 6.34 -10.56 -4.47
C PRO A 205 5.82 -10.21 -5.87
N LEU A 206 5.33 -8.97 -6.10
CA LEU A 206 4.63 -8.61 -7.33
C LEU A 206 5.50 -8.74 -8.57
N ALA A 207 6.78 -8.34 -8.50
CA ALA A 207 7.69 -8.49 -9.63
C ALA A 207 7.76 -9.95 -10.10
N SER A 208 8.08 -10.89 -9.19
CA SER A 208 8.17 -12.33 -9.51
C SER A 208 6.81 -12.91 -9.92
N VAL A 209 5.74 -12.52 -9.24
CA VAL A 209 4.39 -13.03 -9.53
C VAL A 209 3.96 -12.60 -10.93
N LEU A 210 4.02 -11.30 -11.24
CA LEU A 210 3.57 -10.78 -12.53
C LEU A 210 4.43 -11.29 -13.70
N GLU A 211 5.74 -11.43 -13.47
CA GLU A 211 6.65 -12.00 -14.46
C GLU A 211 6.30 -13.48 -14.79
N VAL A 212 6.08 -14.32 -13.77
CA VAL A 212 5.67 -15.72 -13.97
C VAL A 212 4.27 -15.80 -14.58
N LEU A 213 3.38 -14.87 -14.24
CA LEU A 213 2.05 -14.81 -14.83
C LEU A 213 2.04 -14.29 -16.27
N GLY A 214 3.15 -13.75 -16.78
CA GLY A 214 3.28 -13.18 -18.13
C GLY A 214 2.57 -11.83 -18.27
N GLU A 215 2.54 -11.04 -17.21
CA GLU A 215 1.96 -9.69 -17.12
C GLU A 215 2.95 -8.70 -16.47
N PRO A 216 4.19 -8.57 -16.99
CA PRO A 216 5.15 -7.61 -16.45
C PRO A 216 4.61 -6.19 -16.56
N LEU A 217 5.02 -5.33 -15.63
CA LEU A 217 4.64 -3.91 -15.61
C LEU A 217 5.67 -3.07 -16.36
N GLU A 218 5.20 -2.02 -17.00
CA GLU A 218 6.05 -0.91 -17.43
C GLU A 218 6.17 0.09 -16.27
N THR A 219 7.41 0.50 -15.95
CA THR A 219 7.68 1.41 -14.83
C THR A 219 8.71 2.46 -15.21
N VAL A 220 8.62 3.63 -14.56
CA VAL A 220 9.63 4.68 -14.61
C VAL A 220 10.43 4.64 -13.31
N LYS A 221 11.76 4.49 -13.42
CA LYS A 221 12.67 4.53 -12.26
C LYS A 221 12.96 5.96 -11.86
N TYR A 222 12.99 6.22 -10.56
CA TYR A 222 13.24 7.57 -10.04
C TYR A 222 14.07 7.57 -8.75
N ASP A 223 14.82 8.65 -8.55
CA ASP A 223 15.53 9.06 -7.35
C ASP A 223 15.59 10.60 -7.36
N PRO A 224 15.36 11.29 -6.24
CA PRO A 224 15.09 10.79 -4.90
C PRO A 224 13.71 10.12 -4.75
N LEU A 225 13.56 9.29 -3.70
CA LEU A 225 12.26 8.70 -3.32
C LEU A 225 11.20 9.79 -3.10
N GLY A 226 11.60 10.90 -2.50
CA GLY A 226 10.79 12.09 -2.27
C GLY A 226 11.58 13.18 -1.59
N THR A 227 10.96 14.35 -1.46
CA THR A 227 11.52 15.49 -0.74
C THR A 227 10.76 15.70 0.57
N PHE A 228 11.44 15.65 1.71
CA PHE A 228 10.86 15.72 3.04
C PHE A 228 11.03 17.13 3.61
N HIS A 229 9.94 17.87 3.74
CA HIS A 229 9.87 19.23 4.29
C HIS A 229 9.57 19.13 5.80
N ILE A 230 10.61 18.96 6.60
CA ILE A 230 10.52 18.72 8.05
C ILE A 230 10.55 20.01 8.86
N GLU A 231 11.27 21.02 8.38
CA GLU A 231 11.48 22.28 9.09
C GLU A 231 11.09 23.48 8.22
N LYS A 232 10.27 24.37 8.77
CA LYS A 232 9.81 25.55 8.05
C LYS A 232 10.98 26.50 7.72
N GLY A 233 11.00 26.95 6.48
CA GLY A 233 12.05 27.88 6.01
C GLY A 233 13.40 27.22 5.69
N VAL A 234 13.49 25.89 5.83
CA VAL A 234 14.66 25.11 5.43
C VAL A 234 14.28 24.32 4.18
N PRO A 235 15.13 24.31 3.12
CA PRO A 235 14.88 23.48 1.95
C PRO A 235 14.71 22.01 2.34
N GLY A 236 13.71 21.33 1.77
CA GLY A 236 13.42 19.95 2.08
C GLY A 236 14.61 19.01 1.90
N LEU A 237 14.66 17.94 2.68
CA LEU A 237 15.62 16.85 2.56
C LEU A 237 15.22 15.96 1.39
N ARG A 238 16.10 15.81 0.40
CA ARG A 238 15.91 14.85 -0.69
C ARG A 238 16.30 13.45 -0.23
N ARG A 239 15.35 12.54 -0.19
CA ARG A 239 15.55 11.17 0.28
C ARG A 239 16.18 10.32 -0.82
N HIS A 240 17.50 10.47 -1.00
CA HIS A 240 18.26 9.70 -1.97
C HIS A 240 18.45 8.23 -1.57
N ALA A 241 18.52 7.37 -2.58
CA ALA A 241 18.89 5.97 -2.43
C ALA A 241 20.41 5.81 -2.21
N ASP A 242 21.20 6.70 -2.81
CA ASP A 242 22.64 6.74 -2.61
C ASP A 242 22.98 7.23 -1.21
N LEU A 243 23.86 6.48 -0.50
CA LEU A 243 24.19 6.75 0.91
C LEU A 243 24.98 8.06 1.05
N ASP A 244 25.86 8.37 0.09
CA ASP A 244 26.69 9.56 0.21
C ASP A 244 25.83 10.81 -0.02
N LEU A 245 24.97 10.82 -1.04
CA LEU A 245 24.01 11.90 -1.28
C LEU A 245 23.01 12.04 -0.12
N LEU A 246 22.54 10.93 0.46
CA LEU A 246 21.67 10.98 1.64
C LEU A 246 22.38 11.60 2.84
N CYS A 247 23.63 11.23 3.09
CA CYS A 247 24.42 11.82 4.18
C CYS A 247 24.69 13.30 3.98
N GLU A 248 24.96 13.75 2.75
CA GLU A 248 25.09 15.18 2.41
C GLU A 248 23.80 15.96 2.70
N GLU A 249 22.64 15.38 2.38
CA GLU A 249 21.36 15.99 2.74
C GLU A 249 21.14 16.04 4.26
N ILE A 250 21.51 14.99 4.99
CA ILE A 250 21.36 14.93 6.45
C ILE A 250 22.30 15.89 7.16
N GLU A 251 23.54 16.11 6.65
CA GLU A 251 24.50 17.03 7.23
C GLU A 251 23.98 18.47 7.35
N ARG A 252 23.04 18.86 6.48
CA ARG A 252 22.37 20.18 6.54
C ARG A 252 21.53 20.35 7.82
N PHE A 253 21.13 19.25 8.44
CA PHE A 253 20.28 19.23 9.64
C PHE A 253 21.03 18.72 10.87
N SER A 254 21.95 17.77 10.70
CA SER A 254 22.73 17.17 11.77
C SER A 254 24.03 16.53 11.25
N GLU A 255 25.16 17.17 11.50
CA GLU A 255 26.49 16.63 11.13
C GLU A 255 26.80 15.33 11.89
N GLY A 256 26.47 15.27 13.17
CA GLY A 256 26.64 14.06 13.97
C GLY A 256 25.76 12.92 13.48
N GLY A 257 24.52 13.25 13.08
CA GLY A 257 23.55 12.31 12.56
C GLY A 257 23.98 11.69 11.24
N ALA A 258 24.56 12.47 10.31
CA ALA A 258 25.08 11.94 9.06
C ALA A 258 26.17 10.87 9.29
N LYS A 259 27.04 11.06 10.28
CA LYS A 259 28.06 10.07 10.67
C LYS A 259 27.43 8.80 11.21
N GLU A 260 26.40 8.92 12.06
CA GLU A 260 25.67 7.75 12.58
C GLU A 260 24.96 6.97 11.46
N VAL A 261 24.30 7.65 10.52
CA VAL A 261 23.65 7.03 9.35
C VAL A 261 24.68 6.30 8.48
N ARG A 262 25.85 6.90 8.23
CA ARG A 262 26.92 6.28 7.46
C ARG A 262 27.43 4.97 8.08
N LEU A 263 27.41 4.86 9.42
CA LEU A 263 27.78 3.65 10.15
C LEU A 263 26.64 2.64 10.27
N ALA A 264 25.39 3.10 10.34
CA ALA A 264 24.22 2.25 10.53
C ALA A 264 23.76 1.55 9.25
N VAL A 265 23.70 2.29 8.12
CA VAL A 265 23.15 1.80 6.85
C VAL A 265 23.83 0.52 6.33
N PRO A 266 25.17 0.36 6.35
CA PRO A 266 25.80 -0.90 5.94
C PRO A 266 25.34 -2.11 6.76
N LYS A 267 25.09 -1.93 8.07
CA LYS A 267 24.57 -2.99 8.94
C LYS A 267 23.11 -3.33 8.61
N ILE A 268 22.31 -2.29 8.32
CA ILE A 268 20.91 -2.47 7.91
C ILE A 268 20.85 -3.18 6.55
N ARG A 269 21.75 -2.89 5.61
CA ARG A 269 21.89 -3.62 4.34
C ARG A 269 22.19 -5.12 4.57
N ASP A 270 23.11 -5.45 5.49
CA ASP A 270 23.41 -6.84 5.84
C ASP A 270 22.17 -7.56 6.44
N MET A 271 21.35 -6.84 7.20
CA MET A 271 20.05 -7.34 7.70
C MET A 271 19.03 -7.53 6.57
N PHE A 272 18.96 -6.62 5.61
CA PHE A 272 18.11 -6.74 4.44
C PHE A 272 18.49 -7.97 3.60
N GLU A 273 19.79 -8.18 3.35
CA GLU A 273 20.27 -9.39 2.65
C GLU A 273 19.88 -10.66 3.42
N ALA A 274 19.96 -10.64 4.76
CA ALA A 274 19.54 -11.75 5.58
C ALA A 274 18.03 -12.04 5.46
N LEU A 275 17.20 -10.99 5.46
CA LEU A 275 15.74 -11.09 5.23
C LEU A 275 15.45 -11.64 3.82
N SER A 276 16.21 -11.20 2.83
CA SER A 276 16.12 -11.67 1.45
C SER A 276 16.44 -13.15 1.27
N GLY A 277 17.08 -13.76 2.27
CA GLY A 277 17.35 -15.19 2.30
C GLY A 277 16.09 -16.08 2.36
N LEU A 278 14.92 -15.54 2.71
CA LEU A 278 13.63 -16.23 2.66
C LEU A 278 12.57 -15.31 2.04
N PRO A 279 12.44 -15.29 0.71
CA PRO A 279 11.54 -14.37 0.03
C PRO A 279 10.07 -14.67 0.30
N THR A 280 9.24 -13.64 0.21
CA THR A 280 7.78 -13.73 0.43
C THR A 280 7.12 -14.78 -0.47
N ILE A 281 7.60 -14.95 -1.71
CA ILE A 281 7.10 -15.97 -2.64
C ILE A 281 7.29 -17.40 -2.14
N ALA A 282 8.24 -17.65 -1.22
CA ALA A 282 8.49 -18.95 -0.63
C ALA A 282 7.62 -19.25 0.61
N LEU A 283 6.94 -18.24 1.15
CA LEU A 283 6.20 -18.37 2.40
C LEU A 283 4.88 -19.11 2.22
N ARG A 284 4.53 -19.88 3.24
CA ARG A 284 3.24 -20.54 3.46
C ARG A 284 3.04 -20.74 4.96
N THR A 285 1.82 -20.98 5.40
CA THR A 285 1.49 -21.03 6.84
C THR A 285 1.36 -22.41 7.43
N ASP A 286 1.40 -23.45 6.60
CA ASP A 286 1.35 -24.83 7.03
C ASP A 286 2.75 -25.42 7.29
N TRP A 287 2.79 -26.64 7.87
CA TRP A 287 4.06 -27.32 8.21
C TRP A 287 4.99 -27.58 7.00
N ARG A 288 4.43 -27.59 5.79
CA ARG A 288 5.18 -27.80 4.53
C ARG A 288 6.20 -26.67 4.27
N ILE A 289 6.10 -25.54 4.97
CA ILE A 289 7.13 -24.48 4.93
C ILE A 289 8.51 -25.02 5.31
N LEU A 290 8.58 -25.99 6.23
CA LEU A 290 9.85 -26.60 6.65
C LEU A 290 10.52 -27.35 5.51
N LEU A 291 9.75 -27.97 4.61
CA LEU A 291 10.27 -28.65 3.42
C LEU A 291 10.76 -27.65 2.37
N VAL A 292 10.05 -26.52 2.20
CA VAL A 292 10.48 -25.44 1.30
C VAL A 292 11.81 -24.86 1.78
N ILE A 293 11.90 -24.54 3.07
CA ILE A 293 13.13 -24.01 3.68
C ILE A 293 14.27 -25.02 3.57
N GLY A 294 14.02 -26.26 3.97
CA GLY A 294 15.04 -27.31 3.98
C GLY A 294 15.62 -27.59 2.60
N LYS A 295 14.79 -27.53 1.55
CA LYS A 295 15.23 -27.83 0.18
C LYS A 295 15.94 -26.65 -0.49
N ARG A 296 15.53 -25.40 -0.23
CA ARG A 296 15.97 -24.24 -1.05
C ARG A 296 16.64 -23.10 -0.28
N TYR A 297 16.29 -22.92 1.00
CA TYR A 297 16.62 -21.70 1.73
C TYR A 297 17.41 -21.91 3.01
N LEU A 298 17.73 -23.16 3.39
CA LEU A 298 18.38 -23.49 4.67
C LEU A 298 19.72 -22.77 4.83
N GLU A 299 20.54 -22.77 3.79
CA GLU A 299 21.85 -22.11 3.78
C GLU A 299 21.70 -20.58 3.86
N LYS A 300 20.82 -20.03 3.03
CA LYS A 300 20.53 -18.57 2.98
C LYS A 300 20.00 -18.04 4.31
N MET A 301 19.27 -18.85 5.07
CA MET A 301 18.75 -18.49 6.39
C MET A 301 19.78 -18.43 7.50
N SER A 302 21.00 -18.93 7.29
CA SER A 302 22.05 -18.85 8.31
C SER A 302 22.36 -17.41 8.74
N LYS A 303 22.34 -16.46 7.78
CA LYS A 303 22.50 -15.02 8.05
C LYS A 303 21.33 -14.46 8.88
N LEU A 304 20.09 -14.92 8.64
CA LEU A 304 18.91 -14.46 9.38
C LEU A 304 19.01 -14.77 10.88
N GLY A 305 19.64 -15.90 11.24
CA GLY A 305 19.88 -16.28 12.65
C GLY A 305 20.70 -15.25 13.44
N LYS A 306 21.60 -14.53 12.77
CA LYS A 306 22.42 -13.48 13.38
C LYS A 306 21.58 -12.30 13.87
N TYR A 307 20.53 -11.94 13.14
CA TYR A 307 19.72 -10.74 13.37
C TYR A 307 18.31 -11.03 13.90
N GLY A 308 17.93 -12.31 14.02
CA GLY A 308 16.56 -12.71 14.37
C GLY A 308 16.08 -12.18 15.73
N GLY A 309 16.99 -11.87 16.63
CA GLY A 309 16.66 -11.28 17.95
C GLY A 309 16.15 -9.84 17.86
N VAL A 310 16.65 -9.03 16.92
CA VAL A 310 16.27 -7.62 16.77
C VAL A 310 15.24 -7.40 15.70
N LEU A 311 15.25 -8.18 14.62
CA LEU A 311 14.34 -8.00 13.49
C LEU A 311 12.85 -8.16 13.81
N GLY A 312 12.53 -8.91 14.86
CA GLY A 312 11.16 -9.06 15.36
C GLY A 312 10.74 -8.04 16.42
N GLN A 313 11.62 -7.12 16.79
CA GLN A 313 11.38 -6.07 17.79
C GLN A 313 10.91 -4.77 17.11
N PRO A 314 10.41 -3.79 17.89
CA PRO A 314 10.19 -2.43 17.39
C PRO A 314 11.48 -1.81 16.84
N THR A 315 11.34 -0.88 15.89
CA THR A 315 12.47 -0.24 15.20
C THR A 315 13.36 0.57 16.14
N ASN A 316 12.82 1.15 17.22
CA ASN A 316 13.64 1.83 18.23
C ASN A 316 14.68 0.88 18.86
N ALA A 317 14.35 -0.39 19.08
CA ALA A 317 15.31 -1.39 19.54
C ALA A 317 16.41 -1.70 18.49
N LEU A 318 16.09 -1.58 17.20
CA LEU A 318 17.07 -1.66 16.14
C LEU A 318 17.99 -0.43 16.15
N LEU A 319 17.44 0.78 16.30
CA LEU A 319 18.24 2.01 16.37
C LEU A 319 19.22 1.97 17.56
N ASP A 320 18.77 1.48 18.72
CA ASP A 320 19.63 1.27 19.88
C ASP A 320 20.73 0.22 19.60
N PHE A 321 20.38 -0.90 18.94
CA PHE A 321 21.33 -1.92 18.50
C PHE A 321 22.40 -1.38 17.51
N LEU A 322 22.03 -0.40 16.71
CA LEU A 322 22.91 0.26 15.73
C LEU A 322 23.72 1.40 16.34
N ASP A 323 23.47 1.75 17.62
CA ASP A 323 24.07 2.89 18.33
C ASP A 323 23.68 4.25 17.73
N VAL A 324 22.49 4.37 17.17
CA VAL A 324 21.93 5.64 16.67
C VAL A 324 21.40 6.44 17.87
N LYS A 325 21.98 7.60 18.13
CA LYS A 325 21.67 8.46 19.27
C LYS A 325 21.15 9.83 18.89
N ASP A 326 21.54 10.30 17.71
CA ASP A 326 21.17 11.62 17.22
C ASP A 326 19.65 11.83 17.18
N PRO A 327 19.11 12.86 17.85
CA PRO A 327 17.67 13.05 17.96
C PRO A 327 17.00 13.37 16.62
N TRP A 328 17.72 14.03 15.70
CA TRP A 328 17.20 14.38 14.41
C TRP A 328 17.09 13.13 13.52
N VAL A 329 18.11 12.26 13.55
CA VAL A 329 18.08 10.97 12.83
C VAL A 329 16.98 10.08 13.38
N LYS A 330 16.79 9.99 14.71
CA LYS A 330 15.68 9.25 15.31
C LYS A 330 14.34 9.76 14.80
N TYR A 331 14.16 11.09 14.75
CA TYR A 331 12.95 11.69 14.21
C TYR A 331 12.73 11.35 12.71
N LEU A 332 13.80 11.37 11.91
CA LEU A 332 13.73 10.94 10.51
C LEU A 332 13.30 9.47 10.40
N CYS A 333 13.84 8.59 11.24
CA CYS A 333 13.45 7.18 11.30
C CYS A 333 12.00 6.99 11.75
N ASP A 334 11.53 7.78 12.72
CA ASP A 334 10.12 7.80 13.14
C ASP A 334 9.21 8.21 11.98
N LEU A 335 9.58 9.24 11.21
CA LEU A 335 8.84 9.69 10.05
C LEU A 335 8.82 8.61 8.95
N GLU A 336 9.95 7.96 8.67
CA GLU A 336 9.98 6.85 7.70
C GLU A 336 9.13 5.65 8.17
N CYS A 337 9.19 5.29 9.44
CA CYS A 337 8.33 4.27 10.03
C CYS A 337 6.84 4.63 9.87
N PHE A 338 6.49 5.88 10.15
CA PHE A 338 5.13 6.38 10.01
C PHE A 338 4.62 6.27 8.56
N LEU A 339 5.44 6.62 7.57
CA LEU A 339 5.10 6.49 6.16
C LEU A 339 4.89 5.03 5.72
N LEU A 340 5.58 4.07 6.37
CA LEU A 340 5.48 2.65 6.08
C LEU A 340 4.25 1.99 6.71
N SER A 341 4.05 2.21 7.99
CA SER A 341 3.12 1.42 8.82
C SER A 341 1.99 2.24 9.47
N GLY A 342 2.05 3.57 9.37
CA GLY A 342 1.18 4.48 10.14
C GLY A 342 1.55 4.57 11.63
N MET A 343 2.71 4.02 12.03
CA MET A 343 3.24 4.05 13.41
C MET A 343 4.68 4.58 13.39
N ASP A 344 5.14 5.17 14.48
CA ASP A 344 6.55 5.54 14.66
C ASP A 344 7.47 4.32 14.85
N ALA A 345 8.75 4.54 15.16
CA ALA A 345 9.73 3.47 15.39
C ALA A 345 9.41 2.59 16.61
N SER A 346 8.54 3.04 17.53
CA SER A 346 8.13 2.24 18.69
C SER A 346 7.08 1.18 18.33
N GLY A 347 6.33 1.40 17.26
CA GLY A 347 5.28 0.49 16.78
C GLY A 347 5.70 -0.34 15.58
N THR A 348 6.52 0.21 14.66
CA THR A 348 6.95 -0.43 13.43
C THR A 348 7.97 -1.53 13.71
N VAL A 349 7.79 -2.71 13.09
CA VAL A 349 8.72 -3.84 13.26
C VAL A 349 10.05 -3.58 12.55
N SER A 350 11.17 -3.86 13.21
CA SER A 350 12.53 -3.63 12.67
C SER A 350 12.77 -4.30 11.31
N ALA A 351 12.16 -5.47 11.05
CA ALA A 351 12.30 -6.14 9.77
C ALA A 351 11.68 -5.34 8.60
N GLU A 352 10.57 -4.65 8.84
CA GLU A 352 9.92 -3.79 7.86
C GLU A 352 10.79 -2.55 7.58
N PHE A 353 11.24 -1.87 8.63
CA PHE A 353 12.15 -0.73 8.51
C PHE A 353 13.46 -1.12 7.79
N ALA A 354 14.11 -2.21 8.21
CA ALA A 354 15.34 -2.70 7.57
C ALA A 354 15.12 -3.08 6.10
N SER A 355 13.92 -3.52 5.75
CA SER A 355 13.55 -3.87 4.38
C SER A 355 13.49 -2.66 3.45
N VAL A 356 13.06 -1.53 3.96
CA VAL A 356 12.92 -0.29 3.18
C VAL A 356 14.18 0.56 3.26
N PHE A 357 14.66 0.82 4.46
CA PHE A 357 15.82 1.70 4.69
C PHE A 357 17.15 1.04 4.29
N GLY A 358 17.28 -0.28 4.49
CA GLY A 358 18.54 -1.02 4.24
C GLY A 358 18.83 -1.29 2.79
N ALA A 359 17.81 -1.20 1.94
CA ALA A 359 17.97 -1.47 0.52
C ALA A 359 18.29 -0.19 -0.25
N SER A 360 19.54 0.30 -0.19
CA SER A 360 19.95 1.32 -1.17
C SER A 360 19.70 0.86 -2.60
N ASP A 361 19.88 -0.44 -2.89
CA ASP A 361 19.47 -1.05 -4.14
C ASP A 361 17.94 -1.11 -4.29
N TYR A 362 17.20 -1.24 -3.19
CA TYR A 362 15.74 -1.21 -3.20
C TYR A 362 15.23 0.17 -3.62
N PHE A 363 15.79 1.26 -3.08
CA PHE A 363 15.42 2.62 -3.47
C PHE A 363 15.96 3.03 -4.84
N LYS A 364 17.16 2.58 -5.25
CA LYS A 364 17.64 2.72 -6.64
C LYS A 364 16.68 2.10 -7.65
N LYS A 365 15.80 1.24 -7.18
CA LYS A 365 14.72 0.57 -7.91
C LYS A 365 13.33 1.09 -7.52
N SER A 366 13.22 2.29 -6.95
CA SER A 366 11.93 2.97 -6.81
C SER A 366 11.36 3.15 -8.20
N GLU A 367 10.11 2.73 -8.38
CA GLU A 367 9.52 2.54 -9.68
C GLU A 367 8.08 3.03 -9.63
N PHE A 368 7.73 3.96 -10.50
CA PHE A 368 6.35 4.37 -10.66
C PHE A 368 5.73 3.58 -11.82
N PRO A 369 4.63 2.86 -11.62
CA PRO A 369 3.99 2.11 -12.71
C PRO A 369 3.34 3.10 -13.68
N VAL A 370 3.57 2.91 -14.98
CA VAL A 370 2.96 3.72 -16.04
C VAL A 370 1.44 3.52 -15.99
N GLY A 371 0.68 4.60 -15.86
CA GLY A 371 -0.77 4.59 -15.61
C GLY A 371 -1.16 4.50 -14.13
N GLY A 372 -0.20 4.64 -13.20
CA GLY A 372 -0.44 4.66 -11.75
C GLY A 372 -0.69 3.28 -11.14
N GLY A 373 -1.16 3.24 -9.90
CA GLY A 373 -1.44 2.01 -9.15
C GLY A 373 -2.45 1.08 -9.81
N LYS A 374 -3.33 1.64 -10.65
CA LYS A 374 -4.29 0.86 -11.46
C LYS A 374 -3.61 -0.16 -12.36
N ALA A 375 -2.44 0.13 -12.90
CA ALA A 375 -1.69 -0.79 -13.77
C ALA A 375 -1.41 -2.14 -13.08
N ILE A 376 -1.17 -2.13 -11.76
CA ILE A 376 -0.94 -3.35 -10.95
C ILE A 376 -2.21 -4.22 -10.91
N SER A 377 -3.36 -3.60 -10.60
CA SER A 377 -4.63 -4.33 -10.54
C SER A 377 -5.03 -4.86 -11.91
N ASP A 378 -4.85 -4.08 -12.98
CA ASP A 378 -5.19 -4.47 -14.34
C ASP A 378 -4.33 -5.66 -14.83
N ALA A 379 -3.04 -5.69 -14.47
CA ALA A 379 -2.16 -6.82 -14.78
C ALA A 379 -2.63 -8.11 -14.08
N LEU A 380 -3.00 -8.03 -12.81
CA LEU A 380 -3.54 -9.16 -12.06
C LEU A 380 -4.90 -9.63 -12.64
N VAL A 381 -5.77 -8.70 -13.03
CA VAL A 381 -7.05 -8.99 -13.70
C VAL A 381 -6.81 -9.75 -15.00
N ARG A 382 -5.94 -9.25 -15.89
CA ARG A 382 -5.57 -9.94 -17.13
C ARG A 382 -5.01 -11.34 -16.88
N ALA A 383 -4.17 -11.48 -15.84
CA ALA A 383 -3.61 -12.79 -15.46
C ALA A 383 -4.68 -13.81 -15.05
N ILE A 384 -5.74 -13.36 -14.36
CA ILE A 384 -6.88 -14.18 -13.95
C ILE A 384 -7.71 -14.58 -15.18
N GLU A 385 -8.11 -13.59 -16.01
CA GLU A 385 -8.98 -13.81 -17.16
C GLU A 385 -8.32 -14.69 -18.23
N LYS A 386 -7.02 -14.51 -18.52
CA LYS A 386 -6.25 -15.38 -19.43
C LYS A 386 -6.28 -16.86 -19.04
N ARG A 387 -6.54 -17.16 -17.76
CA ARG A 387 -6.59 -18.53 -17.22
C ARG A 387 -8.00 -19.02 -16.94
N GLY A 388 -9.02 -18.32 -17.50
CA GLY A 388 -10.42 -18.69 -17.38
C GLY A 388 -11.04 -18.37 -16.01
N GLY A 389 -10.38 -17.57 -15.17
CA GLY A 389 -10.98 -17.00 -13.98
C GLY A 389 -11.97 -15.89 -14.35
N GLU A 390 -12.95 -15.67 -13.50
CA GLU A 390 -14.03 -14.71 -13.71
C GLU A 390 -13.99 -13.60 -12.66
N ILE A 391 -14.20 -12.35 -13.08
CA ILE A 391 -14.28 -11.19 -12.20
C ILE A 391 -15.62 -10.49 -12.45
N ARG A 392 -16.38 -10.28 -11.37
CA ARG A 392 -17.64 -9.54 -11.41
C ARG A 392 -17.55 -8.32 -10.53
N VAL A 393 -17.58 -7.14 -11.14
CA VAL A 393 -17.72 -5.85 -10.45
C VAL A 393 -19.20 -5.57 -10.15
N ASN A 394 -19.50 -4.56 -9.33
CA ASN A 394 -20.85 -4.25 -8.84
C ASN A 394 -21.55 -5.46 -8.18
N SER A 395 -20.76 -6.37 -7.63
CA SER A 395 -21.19 -7.67 -7.13
C SER A 395 -20.99 -7.77 -5.61
N HIS A 396 -21.93 -7.20 -4.87
CA HIS A 396 -21.85 -7.11 -3.41
C HIS A 396 -22.20 -8.45 -2.74
N VAL A 397 -21.22 -9.08 -2.11
CA VAL A 397 -21.43 -10.26 -1.27
C VAL A 397 -22.09 -9.83 0.05
N LYS A 398 -23.20 -10.47 0.42
CA LYS A 398 -23.90 -10.25 1.67
C LYS A 398 -23.23 -10.99 2.81
N GLU A 399 -22.96 -12.28 2.60
CA GLU A 399 -22.39 -13.16 3.64
C GLU A 399 -21.75 -14.41 3.04
N VAL A 400 -20.89 -15.06 3.81
CA VAL A 400 -20.33 -16.38 3.53
C VAL A 400 -21.42 -17.43 3.82
N ALA A 401 -21.69 -18.31 2.86
CA ALA A 401 -22.59 -19.43 3.06
C ALA A 401 -21.85 -20.57 3.78
N LEU A 402 -22.41 -21.05 4.87
CA LEU A 402 -21.88 -22.15 5.67
C LEU A 402 -22.70 -23.43 5.50
N ASN A 403 -22.05 -24.57 5.76
CA ASN A 403 -22.73 -25.86 5.86
C ASN A 403 -23.73 -25.87 7.03
N ASP A 404 -24.56 -26.94 7.16
CA ASP A 404 -25.57 -27.07 8.22
C ASP A 404 -24.93 -27.05 9.62
N LYS A 405 -23.71 -27.54 9.77
CA LYS A 405 -22.98 -27.55 11.05
C LYS A 405 -22.38 -26.19 11.41
N LYS A 406 -22.44 -25.20 10.50
CA LYS A 406 -21.91 -23.85 10.68
C LYS A 406 -20.37 -23.78 10.93
N ASP A 407 -19.63 -24.78 10.49
CA ASP A 407 -18.19 -24.91 10.69
C ASP A 407 -17.37 -25.01 9.39
N GLU A 408 -18.02 -24.83 8.22
CA GLU A 408 -17.34 -24.91 6.92
C GLU A 408 -17.99 -23.95 5.90
N ALA A 409 -17.18 -23.18 5.20
CA ALA A 409 -17.60 -22.32 4.11
C ALA A 409 -17.86 -23.17 2.84
N ILE A 410 -19.05 -23.03 2.26
CA ILE A 410 -19.49 -23.75 1.05
C ILE A 410 -19.74 -22.82 -0.14
N GLY A 411 -19.60 -21.51 0.06
CA GLY A 411 -19.81 -20.49 -0.96
C GLY A 411 -20.16 -19.13 -0.36
N VAL A 412 -20.83 -18.31 -1.16
CA VAL A 412 -21.28 -16.98 -0.75
C VAL A 412 -22.70 -16.70 -1.18
N ARG A 413 -23.37 -15.76 -0.49
CA ARG A 413 -24.68 -15.21 -0.85
C ARG A 413 -24.52 -13.77 -1.30
N MET A 414 -25.18 -13.43 -2.39
CA MET A 414 -25.14 -12.05 -2.92
C MET A 414 -26.18 -11.18 -2.21
N ARG A 415 -25.92 -9.86 -2.11
CA ARG A 415 -26.89 -8.93 -1.53
C ARG A 415 -28.19 -8.84 -2.34
N MET A 416 -28.08 -8.91 -3.67
CA MET A 416 -29.23 -8.80 -4.58
C MET A 416 -30.06 -10.07 -4.65
N ASP A 417 -29.45 -11.21 -4.36
CA ASP A 417 -30.13 -12.52 -4.37
C ASP A 417 -29.60 -13.37 -3.20
N PRO A 418 -30.06 -13.09 -1.96
CA PRO A 418 -29.53 -13.73 -0.76
C PRO A 418 -29.95 -15.20 -0.61
N GLU A 419 -30.96 -15.67 -1.35
CA GLU A 419 -31.44 -17.06 -1.27
C GLU A 419 -30.53 -17.99 -2.10
N VAL A 420 -29.88 -17.47 -3.13
CA VAL A 420 -29.01 -18.26 -4.00
C VAL A 420 -27.57 -18.28 -3.46
N VAL A 421 -27.02 -19.49 -3.33
CA VAL A 421 -25.63 -19.71 -2.95
C VAL A 421 -24.79 -19.93 -4.22
N ILE A 422 -23.82 -19.05 -4.44
CA ILE A 422 -22.74 -19.32 -5.39
C ILE A 422 -21.77 -20.27 -4.66
N LYS A 423 -21.63 -21.51 -5.17
CA LYS A 423 -20.89 -22.57 -4.47
C LYS A 423 -19.39 -22.49 -4.72
N ALA A 424 -18.60 -22.68 -3.66
CA ALA A 424 -17.15 -22.89 -3.69
C ALA A 424 -16.83 -24.33 -3.28
N LYS A 425 -16.06 -25.06 -4.11
CA LYS A 425 -15.70 -26.46 -3.87
C LYS A 425 -14.56 -26.61 -2.85
N LYS A 426 -13.61 -25.66 -2.85
CA LYS A 426 -12.36 -25.74 -2.06
C LYS A 426 -12.27 -24.65 -1.00
N GLY A 427 -12.87 -23.48 -1.24
CA GLY A 427 -12.86 -22.44 -0.24
C GLY A 427 -13.28 -21.05 -0.70
N VAL A 428 -13.49 -20.19 0.30
CA VAL A 428 -13.80 -18.76 0.16
C VAL A 428 -12.66 -17.96 0.76
N LEU A 429 -12.17 -16.96 0.03
CA LEU A 429 -11.15 -16.03 0.49
C LEU A 429 -11.79 -14.65 0.69
N SER A 430 -11.72 -14.11 1.89
CA SER A 430 -12.15 -12.74 2.19
C SER A 430 -10.98 -11.78 2.06
N ASN A 431 -11.10 -10.82 1.16
CA ASN A 431 -10.20 -9.65 1.06
C ASN A 431 -10.84 -8.39 1.67
N ALA A 432 -11.94 -8.54 2.39
CA ALA A 432 -12.47 -7.50 3.25
C ALA A 432 -11.59 -7.32 4.50
N SER A 433 -11.73 -6.18 5.18
CA SER A 433 -11.04 -5.95 6.45
C SER A 433 -11.32 -7.06 7.45
N VAL A 434 -10.47 -7.20 8.47
CA VAL A 434 -10.70 -8.19 9.53
C VAL A 434 -12.06 -7.97 10.21
N TRP A 435 -12.40 -6.73 10.52
CA TRP A 435 -13.68 -6.37 11.16
C TRP A 435 -14.87 -6.71 10.26
N ASP A 436 -14.84 -6.27 8.99
CA ASP A 436 -15.93 -6.58 8.05
C ASP A 436 -16.07 -8.08 7.78
N THR A 437 -14.96 -8.83 7.81
CA THR A 437 -15.01 -10.29 7.68
C THR A 437 -15.75 -10.94 8.84
N TYR A 438 -15.43 -10.56 10.08
CA TYR A 438 -16.03 -11.18 11.27
C TYR A 438 -17.40 -10.62 11.64
N GLU A 439 -17.64 -9.32 11.39
CA GLU A 439 -18.87 -8.64 11.81
C GLU A 439 -19.98 -8.64 10.75
N LYS A 440 -19.58 -8.64 9.44
CA LYS A 440 -20.53 -8.48 8.33
C LYS A 440 -20.63 -9.71 7.43
N LEU A 441 -19.47 -10.32 7.07
CA LEU A 441 -19.46 -11.43 6.11
C LEU A 441 -19.73 -12.78 6.77
N LEU A 442 -19.31 -12.99 8.03
CA LEU A 442 -19.60 -14.21 8.75
C LEU A 442 -21.01 -14.18 9.31
N PRO A 443 -21.83 -15.25 9.08
CA PRO A 443 -23.10 -15.41 9.76
C PRO A 443 -22.93 -15.46 11.29
N LYS A 444 -23.88 -14.90 12.02
CA LYS A 444 -23.83 -14.81 13.50
C LYS A 444 -23.81 -16.19 14.19
N ASP A 445 -24.31 -17.21 13.50
CA ASP A 445 -24.38 -18.61 13.97
C ASP A 445 -23.15 -19.44 13.57
N ALA A 446 -22.12 -18.81 12.98
CA ALA A 446 -20.87 -19.47 12.65
C ALA A 446 -20.17 -20.02 13.91
N LYS A 447 -19.61 -21.23 13.82
CA LYS A 447 -18.89 -21.90 14.93
C LYS A 447 -17.53 -21.28 15.21
N ILE A 448 -17.51 -20.00 15.56
CA ILE A 448 -16.32 -19.29 16.01
C ILE A 448 -16.36 -19.15 17.52
N SER A 449 -15.24 -19.45 18.18
CA SER A 449 -15.15 -19.23 19.63
C SER A 449 -15.20 -17.73 19.94
N ALA A 450 -15.79 -17.35 21.06
CA ALA A 450 -15.83 -15.96 21.52
C ALA A 450 -14.41 -15.34 21.59
N ARG A 451 -13.42 -16.14 21.99
CA ARG A 451 -12.00 -15.70 22.02
C ARG A 451 -11.46 -15.38 20.64
N GLU A 452 -11.75 -16.20 19.62
CA GLU A 452 -11.29 -15.96 18.24
C GLU A 452 -12.00 -14.73 17.64
N TYR A 453 -13.31 -14.61 17.87
CA TYR A 453 -14.08 -13.44 17.45
C TYR A 453 -13.52 -12.16 18.09
N GLN A 454 -13.42 -12.11 19.41
CA GLN A 454 -12.90 -10.95 20.13
C GLN A 454 -11.47 -10.60 19.70
N LYS A 455 -10.59 -11.61 19.59
CA LYS A 455 -9.20 -11.39 19.15
C LYS A 455 -9.09 -10.64 17.82
N ASN A 456 -10.00 -10.85 16.90
CA ASN A 456 -9.96 -10.26 15.56
C ASN A 456 -10.79 -8.96 15.44
N THR A 457 -11.85 -8.80 16.22
CA THR A 457 -12.71 -7.60 16.17
C THR A 457 -12.23 -6.47 17.09
N THR A 458 -11.36 -6.75 18.05
CA THR A 458 -10.73 -5.74 18.94
C THR A 458 -9.32 -5.33 18.51
N ILE A 459 -8.91 -5.67 17.29
CA ILE A 459 -7.68 -5.12 16.72
C ILE A 459 -7.90 -3.63 16.48
N ASP A 460 -6.96 -2.80 16.91
CA ASP A 460 -7.00 -1.37 16.66
C ASP A 460 -6.86 -1.08 15.15
N CYS A 461 -7.54 -0.05 14.69
CA CYS A 461 -7.40 0.45 13.32
C CYS A 461 -6.75 1.84 13.33
N SER A 462 -5.93 2.12 12.34
CA SER A 462 -5.42 3.47 12.14
C SER A 462 -6.54 4.42 11.73
N ASP A 463 -6.29 5.71 11.89
CA ASP A 463 -7.19 6.73 11.38
C ASP A 463 -7.41 6.60 9.86
N SER A 464 -8.42 7.29 9.38
CA SER A 464 -8.73 7.47 7.97
C SER A 464 -7.97 8.68 7.41
N PHE A 465 -8.40 9.19 6.25
CA PHE A 465 -7.72 10.26 5.57
C PHE A 465 -8.66 11.38 5.10
N MET A 466 -8.13 12.61 5.12
CA MET A 466 -8.55 13.68 4.21
C MET A 466 -7.72 13.58 2.93
N HIS A 467 -8.36 13.79 1.77
CA HIS A 467 -7.70 13.81 0.46
C HIS A 467 -8.10 15.04 -0.34
N ILE A 468 -7.16 15.55 -1.12
CA ILE A 468 -7.45 16.41 -2.27
C ILE A 468 -6.83 15.79 -3.53
N HIS A 469 -7.60 15.78 -4.61
CA HIS A 469 -7.12 15.43 -5.94
C HIS A 469 -7.33 16.64 -6.83
N LEU A 470 -6.25 17.15 -7.40
CA LEU A 470 -6.26 18.37 -8.21
C LEU A 470 -5.75 18.11 -9.61
N GLY A 471 -6.46 18.63 -10.61
CA GLY A 471 -5.89 18.90 -11.93
C GLY A 471 -5.38 20.35 -11.92
N ILE A 472 -4.10 20.56 -12.21
CA ILE A 472 -3.47 21.89 -12.18
C ILE A 472 -2.77 22.21 -13.50
N LYS A 473 -2.68 23.50 -13.84
CA LYS A 473 -1.84 23.98 -14.95
C LYS A 473 -0.36 23.78 -14.63
N ALA A 474 0.41 23.28 -15.60
CA ALA A 474 1.83 22.94 -15.46
C ALA A 474 2.79 24.09 -15.81
N ASP A 475 2.29 25.23 -16.29
CA ASP A 475 3.09 26.34 -16.81
C ASP A 475 4.16 26.78 -15.82
N GLY A 476 5.45 26.69 -16.23
CA GLY A 476 6.59 27.10 -15.41
C GLY A 476 6.91 26.20 -14.22
N LEU A 477 6.25 25.07 -14.04
CA LEU A 477 6.60 24.08 -13.01
C LEU A 477 7.70 23.15 -13.50
N ASP A 478 8.75 22.99 -12.68
CA ASP A 478 9.85 22.04 -12.93
C ASP A 478 10.11 21.19 -11.68
N PHE A 479 9.83 19.91 -11.79
CA PHE A 479 10.06 18.92 -10.74
C PHE A 479 11.34 18.10 -10.92
N SER A 480 12.21 18.46 -11.88
CA SER A 480 13.45 17.72 -12.20
C SER A 480 14.38 17.55 -10.99
N HIS A 481 14.38 18.52 -10.08
CA HIS A 481 15.24 18.53 -8.89
C HIS A 481 14.56 18.04 -7.62
N LEU A 482 13.24 18.17 -7.51
CA LEU A 482 12.49 17.85 -6.29
C LEU A 482 11.76 16.50 -6.37
N GLY A 483 11.58 15.98 -7.58
CA GLY A 483 10.78 14.79 -7.84
C GLY A 483 9.27 15.06 -7.70
N GLY A 484 8.46 14.01 -7.84
CA GLY A 484 7.01 14.09 -7.78
C GLY A 484 6.43 13.73 -6.41
N HIS A 485 7.23 13.24 -5.46
CA HIS A 485 6.76 12.92 -4.12
C HIS A 485 7.31 13.90 -3.08
N HIS A 486 6.41 14.37 -2.20
CA HIS A 486 6.80 15.23 -1.09
C HIS A 486 6.09 14.81 0.19
N VAL A 487 6.78 15.00 1.31
CA VAL A 487 6.25 14.83 2.67
C VAL A 487 6.41 16.16 3.39
N VAL A 488 5.33 16.73 3.88
CA VAL A 488 5.36 18.00 4.61
C VAL A 488 4.94 17.75 6.06
N VAL A 489 5.82 18.08 7.00
CA VAL A 489 5.52 18.07 8.44
C VAL A 489 5.14 19.48 8.85
N ASN A 490 3.86 19.67 9.22
CA ASN A 490 3.36 21.00 9.57
C ASN A 490 3.88 21.50 10.92
N ASP A 491 4.08 20.61 11.90
CA ASP A 491 4.55 20.95 13.23
C ASP A 491 5.34 19.77 13.84
N LYS A 492 6.68 19.90 13.85
CA LYS A 492 7.60 18.89 14.38
C LYS A 492 7.41 18.60 15.89
N SER A 493 6.73 19.50 16.62
CA SER A 493 6.48 19.32 18.06
C SER A 493 5.27 18.43 18.35
N LYS A 494 4.45 18.13 17.34
CA LYS A 494 3.28 17.27 17.45
C LYS A 494 3.62 15.81 17.08
N PRO A 495 2.84 14.84 17.60
CA PRO A 495 2.92 13.47 17.12
C PRO A 495 2.73 13.40 15.60
N LEU A 496 3.43 12.45 14.94
CA LEU A 496 3.35 12.28 13.48
C LEU A 496 1.94 11.93 13.01
N ASP A 497 1.21 11.15 13.79
CA ASP A 497 -0.16 10.72 13.56
C ASP A 497 -1.22 11.78 13.94
N ALA A 498 -0.80 12.93 14.47
CA ALA A 498 -1.73 14.01 14.78
C ALA A 498 -2.46 14.46 13.50
N PRO A 499 -3.80 14.68 13.55
CA PRO A 499 -4.59 15.05 12.39
C PRO A 499 -4.02 16.27 11.66
N GLY A 500 -3.77 16.13 10.36
CA GLY A 500 -3.21 17.20 9.53
C GLY A 500 -1.72 17.49 9.74
N ASN A 501 -1.00 16.74 10.56
CA ASN A 501 0.41 17.04 10.84
C ASN A 501 1.37 16.58 9.75
N VAL A 502 1.24 15.35 9.26
CA VAL A 502 2.02 14.86 8.13
C VAL A 502 1.14 14.84 6.88
N CYS A 503 1.53 15.61 5.88
CA CYS A 503 0.87 15.66 4.58
C CYS A 503 1.74 15.00 3.52
N MET A 504 1.18 14.02 2.82
CA MET A 504 1.83 13.31 1.73
C MET A 504 1.32 13.84 0.39
N ILE A 505 2.22 14.15 -0.53
CA ILE A 505 1.93 14.73 -1.84
C ILE A 505 2.52 13.84 -2.91
N SER A 506 1.73 13.51 -3.93
CA SER A 506 2.17 12.80 -5.13
C SER A 506 1.73 13.55 -6.38
N ILE A 507 2.68 13.81 -7.26
CA ILE A 507 2.47 14.42 -8.57
C ILE A 507 2.80 13.35 -9.61
N ALA A 508 1.88 12.39 -9.77
CA ALA A 508 2.06 11.18 -10.57
C ALA A 508 2.51 11.45 -12.02
N THR A 509 2.06 12.54 -12.59
CA THR A 509 2.37 12.98 -13.95
C THR A 509 3.84 13.38 -14.18
N VAL A 510 4.65 13.47 -13.14
CA VAL A 510 6.12 13.60 -13.28
C VAL A 510 6.72 12.34 -13.92
N TRP A 511 6.12 11.18 -13.67
CA TRP A 511 6.58 9.88 -14.20
C TRP A 511 5.63 9.27 -15.24
N SER A 512 4.35 9.63 -15.18
CA SER A 512 3.27 9.08 -16.01
C SER A 512 2.43 10.25 -16.59
N PRO A 513 3.00 11.03 -17.54
CA PRO A 513 2.38 12.26 -18.04
C PRO A 513 1.03 12.02 -18.70
N GLU A 514 0.78 10.82 -19.21
CA GLU A 514 -0.50 10.42 -19.81
C GLU A 514 -1.67 10.41 -18.83
N MET A 515 -1.43 10.53 -17.52
CA MET A 515 -2.47 10.63 -16.50
C MET A 515 -3.16 12.01 -16.48
N ALA A 516 -2.61 13.03 -17.16
CA ALA A 516 -3.23 14.34 -17.30
C ALA A 516 -3.21 14.80 -18.77
N PRO A 517 -4.06 15.77 -19.14
CA PRO A 517 -3.96 16.43 -20.44
C PRO A 517 -2.63 17.19 -20.58
N ASP A 518 -2.16 17.37 -21.82
CA ASP A 518 -0.97 18.18 -22.11
C ASP A 518 -1.04 19.55 -21.40
N GLY A 519 0.09 19.98 -20.82
CA GLY A 519 0.19 21.24 -20.07
C GLY A 519 -0.46 21.20 -18.66
N HIS A 520 -0.77 20.02 -18.15
CA HIS A 520 -1.36 19.85 -16.82
C HIS A 520 -0.65 18.79 -15.99
N HIS A 521 -0.86 18.85 -14.67
CA HIS A 521 -0.47 17.81 -13.72
C HIS A 521 -1.65 17.28 -12.91
N CYS A 522 -1.58 15.99 -12.54
CA CYS A 522 -2.41 15.39 -11.49
C CYS A 522 -1.66 15.48 -10.16
N VAL A 523 -2.31 16.06 -9.16
CA VAL A 523 -1.80 16.12 -7.79
C VAL A 523 -2.73 15.39 -6.85
N HIS A 524 -2.19 14.48 -6.06
CA HIS A 524 -2.88 13.84 -4.94
C HIS A 524 -2.18 14.23 -3.64
N CYS A 525 -2.90 14.85 -2.72
CA CYS A 525 -2.38 15.20 -1.40
C CYS A 525 -3.32 14.68 -0.32
N TYR A 526 -2.76 14.10 0.76
CA TYR A 526 -3.55 13.47 1.82
C TYR A 526 -2.85 13.54 3.16
N THR A 527 -3.66 13.47 4.22
CA THR A 527 -3.22 13.47 5.62
C THR A 527 -4.18 12.63 6.47
N MET A 528 -3.69 12.11 7.61
CA MET A 528 -4.55 11.36 8.53
C MET A 528 -5.62 12.26 9.15
N GLU A 529 -6.82 11.71 9.33
CA GLU A 529 -7.95 12.34 9.99
C GLU A 529 -8.81 11.28 10.68
N PRO A 530 -9.18 11.46 11.96
CA PRO A 530 -10.10 10.58 12.66
C PRO A 530 -11.42 10.39 11.93
N TYR A 531 -11.92 9.16 11.93
CA TYR A 531 -13.17 8.81 11.25
C TYR A 531 -14.42 9.35 11.97
N ASP A 532 -14.38 9.45 13.30
CA ASP A 532 -15.56 9.69 14.11
C ASP A 532 -16.25 11.03 13.82
N GLY A 533 -17.58 10.99 13.79
CA GLY A 533 -18.43 12.14 13.50
C GLY A 533 -18.61 12.50 12.03
N TRP A 534 -17.79 11.97 11.09
CA TRP A 534 -17.90 12.34 9.67
C TRP A 534 -19.15 11.77 8.99
N THR A 535 -19.46 10.49 9.21
CA THR A 535 -20.61 9.83 8.60
C THR A 535 -21.91 10.36 9.20
N GLU A 536 -21.93 10.57 10.50
CA GLU A 536 -23.08 11.15 11.21
C GLU A 536 -23.36 12.58 10.73
N LEU A 537 -22.34 13.46 10.71
CA LEU A 537 -22.48 14.83 10.23
C LEU A 537 -22.97 14.86 8.77
N LYS A 538 -22.46 13.95 7.93
CA LYS A 538 -22.91 13.85 6.53
C LYS A 538 -24.38 13.46 6.39
N ALA A 539 -24.90 12.67 7.32
CA ALA A 539 -26.28 12.21 7.32
C ALA A 539 -27.25 13.24 7.91
N THR A 540 -26.82 14.03 8.91
CA THR A 540 -27.65 14.96 9.67
C THR A 540 -27.60 16.39 9.15
N ASP A 541 -26.41 16.88 8.77
CA ASP A 541 -26.21 18.23 8.25
C ASP A 541 -25.21 18.25 7.09
N ARG A 542 -25.73 18.16 5.89
CA ARG A 542 -24.92 18.15 4.66
C ARG A 542 -24.11 19.44 4.46
N LYS A 543 -24.64 20.60 4.87
CA LYS A 543 -23.97 21.88 4.71
C LYS A 543 -22.76 21.97 5.66
N ALA A 544 -22.97 21.69 6.94
CA ALA A 544 -21.88 21.65 7.92
C ALA A 544 -20.81 20.60 7.55
N TYR A 545 -21.21 19.47 6.98
CA TYR A 545 -20.27 18.48 6.46
C TYR A 545 -19.37 19.03 5.35
N GLU A 546 -19.93 19.74 4.36
CA GLU A 546 -19.13 20.30 3.26
C GLU A 546 -18.23 21.45 3.76
N GLU A 547 -18.69 22.28 4.70
CA GLU A 547 -17.91 23.33 5.33
C GLU A 547 -16.73 22.75 6.13
N LYS A 548 -16.98 21.77 7.01
CA LYS A 548 -15.93 21.06 7.76
C LYS A 548 -14.91 20.39 6.82
N LYS A 549 -15.39 19.75 5.75
CA LYS A 549 -14.52 19.11 4.77
C LYS A 549 -13.58 20.12 4.09
N LYS A 550 -14.11 21.28 3.73
CA LYS A 550 -13.35 22.37 3.11
C LYS A 550 -12.29 22.94 4.05
N GLU A 551 -12.68 23.19 5.31
CA GLU A 551 -11.77 23.65 6.36
C GLU A 551 -10.63 22.68 6.58
N LYS A 552 -10.94 21.39 6.74
CA LYS A 552 -9.93 20.33 6.95
C LYS A 552 -9.01 20.15 5.75
N CYS A 553 -9.51 20.28 4.52
CA CYS A 553 -8.69 20.23 3.31
C CYS A 553 -7.76 21.43 3.15
N ASP A 554 -8.02 22.57 3.80
CA ASP A 554 -7.16 23.75 3.73
C ASP A 554 -5.74 23.49 4.26
N VAL A 555 -5.59 22.55 5.19
CA VAL A 555 -4.28 22.09 5.69
C VAL A 555 -3.47 21.46 4.56
N LEU A 556 -4.11 20.69 3.68
CA LEU A 556 -3.49 20.05 2.52
C LEU A 556 -3.06 21.08 1.46
N PHE A 557 -3.89 22.11 1.24
CA PHE A 557 -3.50 23.22 0.36
C PHE A 557 -2.29 23.98 0.89
N LYS A 558 -2.23 24.24 2.21
CA LYS A 558 -1.07 24.89 2.84
C LYS A 558 0.20 24.04 2.73
N ALA A 559 0.08 22.73 2.85
CA ALA A 559 1.21 21.82 2.60
C ALA A 559 1.65 21.87 1.13
N LEU A 560 0.71 21.89 0.19
CA LEU A 560 1.01 22.03 -1.24
C LEU A 560 1.66 23.37 -1.59
N GLU A 561 1.31 24.47 -0.93
CA GLU A 561 1.93 25.79 -1.11
C GLU A 561 3.43 25.80 -0.74
N THR A 562 3.90 24.83 0.07
CA THR A 562 5.33 24.63 0.33
C THR A 562 6.07 24.14 -0.92
N VAL A 563 5.39 23.40 -1.80
CA VAL A 563 5.96 22.79 -3.02
C VAL A 563 5.64 23.63 -4.25
N ILE A 564 4.40 24.12 -4.35
CA ILE A 564 3.86 24.92 -5.45
C ILE A 564 3.20 26.15 -4.82
N PRO A 565 3.93 27.28 -4.61
CA PRO A 565 3.42 28.42 -3.86
C PRO A 565 2.14 29.04 -4.41
N ASP A 566 1.90 28.97 -5.71
CA ASP A 566 0.74 29.50 -6.40
C ASP A 566 -0.30 28.42 -6.79
N VAL A 567 -0.27 27.24 -6.14
CA VAL A 567 -1.10 26.08 -6.49
C VAL A 567 -2.59 26.42 -6.63
N ARG A 568 -3.13 27.25 -5.74
CA ARG A 568 -4.58 27.60 -5.76
C ARG A 568 -5.01 28.28 -7.05
N SER A 569 -4.14 29.11 -7.64
CA SER A 569 -4.42 29.79 -8.91
C SER A 569 -4.32 28.87 -10.13
N ARG A 570 -3.64 27.73 -9.98
CA ARG A 570 -3.43 26.75 -11.05
C ARG A 570 -4.54 25.71 -11.15
N VAL A 571 -5.41 25.60 -10.15
CA VAL A 571 -6.43 24.55 -10.08
C VAL A 571 -7.47 24.69 -11.19
N VAL A 572 -7.64 23.64 -12.00
CA VAL A 572 -8.70 23.52 -13.01
C VAL A 572 -9.71 22.44 -12.65
N LEU A 573 -9.33 21.49 -11.80
CA LEU A 573 -10.20 20.46 -11.24
C LEU A 573 -9.87 20.30 -9.76
N GLU A 574 -10.89 20.35 -8.89
CA GLU A 574 -10.77 20.14 -7.45
C GLU A 574 -11.72 19.03 -6.98
N LEU A 575 -11.19 18.06 -6.27
CA LEU A 575 -11.96 17.00 -5.63
C LEU A 575 -11.50 16.87 -4.18
N LEU A 576 -12.42 17.10 -3.24
CA LEU A 576 -12.18 17.00 -1.81
C LEU A 576 -12.83 15.74 -1.25
N ALA A 577 -12.10 14.94 -0.49
CA ALA A 577 -12.60 13.72 0.13
C ALA A 577 -12.30 13.70 1.64
N SER A 578 -13.24 13.15 2.40
CA SER A 578 -13.18 12.99 3.86
C SER A 578 -13.13 11.50 4.23
N PRO A 579 -12.93 11.13 5.51
CA PRO A 579 -13.07 9.77 6.01
C PRO A 579 -14.34 9.05 5.55
N ALA A 580 -15.48 9.74 5.55
CA ALA A 580 -16.74 9.17 5.04
C ALA A 580 -16.75 8.93 3.51
N SER A 581 -15.95 9.69 2.75
CA SER A 581 -15.76 9.45 1.31
C SER A 581 -14.85 8.25 1.11
N HIS A 582 -13.78 8.17 1.88
CA HIS A 582 -12.81 7.07 1.83
C HIS A 582 -13.49 5.73 2.15
N GLU A 583 -14.25 5.64 3.26
CA GLU A 583 -15.03 4.45 3.57
C GLU A 583 -16.00 4.08 2.43
N LYS A 584 -16.75 5.05 1.92
CA LYS A 584 -17.74 4.81 0.87
C LYS A 584 -17.14 4.21 -0.40
N TRP A 585 -16.06 4.77 -0.89
CA TRP A 585 -15.49 4.42 -2.19
C TRP A 585 -14.54 3.22 -2.12
N LEU A 586 -13.77 3.08 -1.03
CA LEU A 586 -12.85 1.96 -0.85
C LEU A 586 -13.49 0.76 -0.13
N ARG A 587 -14.69 0.92 0.44
CA ARG A 587 -15.38 -0.13 1.22
C ARG A 587 -14.53 -0.68 2.37
N ARG A 588 -13.68 0.16 2.96
CA ARG A 588 -12.84 -0.21 4.11
C ARG A 588 -13.53 0.16 5.40
N TYR A 589 -13.41 -0.71 6.40
CA TYR A 589 -13.93 -0.44 7.76
C TYR A 589 -13.46 0.92 8.25
N ARG A 590 -14.41 1.83 8.59
CA ARG A 590 -14.13 3.20 9.05
C ARG A 590 -13.16 3.99 8.15
N GLY A 591 -13.02 3.63 6.89
CA GLY A 591 -12.05 4.24 5.98
C GLY A 591 -10.59 4.11 6.41
N THR A 592 -10.27 3.18 7.30
CA THR A 592 -8.93 3.03 7.90
C THR A 592 -7.82 2.77 6.87
N TYR A 593 -6.60 3.24 7.15
CA TYR A 593 -5.40 2.84 6.41
C TYR A 593 -5.12 1.33 6.56
N GLY A 594 -5.27 0.80 7.78
CA GLY A 594 -5.08 -0.62 8.05
C GLY A 594 -5.21 -0.99 9.52
N ALA A 595 -4.93 -2.25 9.81
CA ALA A 595 -4.88 -2.76 11.17
C ALA A 595 -3.59 -2.32 11.87
N VAL A 596 -3.71 -1.80 13.08
CA VAL A 596 -2.57 -1.41 13.92
C VAL A 596 -2.18 -2.60 14.80
N ILE A 597 -1.07 -3.23 14.45
CA ILE A 597 -0.51 -4.37 15.19
C ILE A 597 0.96 -4.06 15.52
N PRO A 598 1.21 -3.30 16.61
CA PRO A 598 2.56 -2.87 16.94
C PRO A 598 3.46 -4.05 17.31
N ALA A 599 4.74 -3.93 16.93
CA ALA A 599 5.78 -4.89 17.31
C ALA A 599 5.86 -5.04 18.85
N PRO A 600 6.21 -6.21 19.37
CA PRO A 600 6.59 -7.42 18.68
C PRO A 600 5.41 -8.34 18.30
N LYS A 601 4.18 -7.85 18.32
CA LYS A 601 3.03 -8.62 17.84
C LYS A 601 3.15 -8.85 16.33
N MET A 602 2.49 -9.90 15.83
CA MET A 602 2.54 -10.25 14.41
C MET A 602 1.12 -10.34 13.85
N PHE A 603 0.99 -9.98 12.59
CA PHE A 603 -0.22 -10.18 11.83
C PHE A 603 -0.65 -11.65 11.81
N PRO A 604 -1.95 -11.95 11.87
CA PRO A 604 -2.46 -13.32 11.83
C PRO A 604 -2.24 -13.96 10.46
N GLY A 605 -2.23 -15.29 10.41
CA GLY A 605 -2.25 -16.04 9.15
C GLY A 605 -3.62 -16.02 8.47
N PRO A 606 -3.73 -16.60 7.26
CA PRO A 606 -4.93 -16.51 6.43
C PRO A 606 -6.14 -17.29 6.96
N ALA A 607 -5.95 -18.39 7.68
CA ALA A 607 -7.05 -19.25 8.09
C ALA A 607 -7.95 -18.62 9.16
N VAL A 608 -9.27 -18.70 8.97
CA VAL A 608 -10.27 -18.33 9.97
C VAL A 608 -10.53 -19.54 10.88
N LYS A 609 -10.13 -19.42 12.15
CA LYS A 609 -10.28 -20.52 13.12
C LYS A 609 -11.75 -20.76 13.47
N GLY A 610 -12.18 -22.00 13.36
CA GLY A 610 -13.55 -22.42 13.64
C GLY A 610 -14.41 -22.60 12.39
N VAL A 611 -14.01 -22.03 11.25
CA VAL A 611 -14.69 -22.23 9.98
C VAL A 611 -13.69 -22.76 8.95
N LYS A 612 -13.83 -24.02 8.57
CA LYS A 612 -13.02 -24.65 7.52
C LYS A 612 -13.28 -23.97 6.17
N ASN A 613 -12.31 -24.04 5.27
CA ASN A 613 -12.41 -23.52 3.91
C ASN A 613 -12.73 -22.00 3.82
N LEU A 614 -12.55 -21.27 4.94
CA LEU A 614 -12.61 -19.81 4.97
C LEU A 614 -11.24 -19.24 5.28
N TYR A 615 -10.79 -18.36 4.42
CA TYR A 615 -9.47 -17.73 4.50
C TYR A 615 -9.59 -16.21 4.39
N ARG A 616 -8.56 -15.50 4.83
CA ARG A 616 -8.44 -14.04 4.70
C ARG A 616 -7.16 -13.71 3.94
N VAL A 617 -7.21 -12.66 3.15
CA VAL A 617 -6.07 -12.05 2.46
C VAL A 617 -6.20 -10.53 2.58
N GLY A 618 -5.15 -9.80 2.25
CA GLY A 618 -5.13 -8.33 2.34
C GLY A 618 -4.31 -7.83 3.53
N ASP A 619 -4.49 -6.57 3.85
CA ASP A 619 -3.69 -5.80 4.81
C ASP A 619 -3.91 -6.15 6.30
N SER A 620 -4.93 -6.93 6.61
CA SER A 620 -5.19 -7.41 7.98
C SER A 620 -4.60 -8.80 8.25
N VAL A 621 -3.78 -9.31 7.33
CA VAL A 621 -3.15 -10.64 7.35
C VAL A 621 -1.65 -10.49 7.09
N ALA A 622 -0.84 -11.39 7.65
CA ALA A 622 0.60 -11.38 7.43
C ALA A 622 0.97 -11.39 5.94
N PRO A 623 1.90 -10.53 5.49
CA PRO A 623 2.86 -9.74 6.27
C PRO A 623 2.32 -8.45 6.91
N GLY A 624 1.23 -7.84 6.42
CA GLY A 624 0.64 -6.65 7.03
C GLY A 624 0.09 -5.63 6.02
N VAL A 625 0.30 -4.35 6.30
CA VAL A 625 -0.23 -3.20 5.54
C VAL A 625 0.69 -2.84 4.36
N GLY A 626 0.14 -2.17 3.36
CA GLY A 626 0.85 -1.72 2.14
C GLY A 626 0.70 -2.68 0.96
N VAL A 627 0.93 -2.18 -0.25
CA VAL A 627 0.75 -2.94 -1.51
C VAL A 627 1.61 -4.22 -1.54
N PRO A 628 2.92 -4.18 -1.21
CA PRO A 628 3.74 -5.39 -1.17
C PRO A 628 3.25 -6.41 -0.16
N ALA A 629 2.87 -5.96 1.03
CA ALA A 629 2.40 -6.83 2.10
C ALA A 629 1.02 -7.43 1.78
N ALA A 630 0.10 -6.64 1.24
CA ALA A 630 -1.20 -7.14 0.78
C ALA A 630 -1.03 -8.20 -0.32
N ALA A 631 -0.17 -7.96 -1.32
CA ALA A 631 0.17 -8.95 -2.33
C ALA A 631 0.79 -10.21 -1.70
N GLY A 632 1.73 -10.02 -0.75
CA GLY A 632 2.36 -11.10 0.00
C GLY A 632 1.35 -11.98 0.75
N SER A 633 0.31 -11.38 1.33
CA SER A 633 -0.77 -12.14 1.99
C SER A 633 -1.50 -13.05 1.01
N GLY A 634 -1.75 -12.55 -0.22
CA GLY A 634 -2.33 -13.33 -1.32
C GLY A 634 -1.45 -14.51 -1.74
N VAL A 635 -0.15 -14.25 -1.91
CA VAL A 635 0.85 -15.29 -2.22
C VAL A 635 0.90 -16.36 -1.13
N ILE A 636 1.04 -15.96 0.12
CA ILE A 636 1.12 -16.88 1.28
C ILE A 636 -0.14 -17.74 1.37
N CYS A 637 -1.31 -17.15 1.17
CA CYS A 637 -2.58 -17.87 1.15
C CYS A 637 -2.61 -18.88 -0.01
N ALA A 638 -2.34 -18.46 -1.24
CA ALA A 638 -2.33 -19.33 -2.41
C ALA A 638 -1.34 -20.48 -2.28
N ASN A 639 -0.10 -20.20 -1.83
CA ASN A 639 0.90 -21.23 -1.56
C ASN A 639 0.42 -22.25 -0.51
N THR A 640 -0.27 -21.78 0.55
CA THR A 640 -0.81 -22.64 1.60
C THR A 640 -1.87 -23.60 1.05
N LEU A 641 -2.69 -23.11 0.10
CA LEU A 641 -3.77 -23.87 -0.54
C LEU A 641 -3.31 -24.79 -1.68
N THR A 642 -2.12 -24.56 -2.20
CA THR A 642 -1.56 -25.28 -3.34
C THR A 642 -0.72 -26.47 -2.87
N SER A 643 -0.58 -27.51 -3.72
CA SER A 643 0.30 -28.64 -3.46
C SER A 643 1.77 -28.20 -3.28
N LEU A 644 2.57 -29.00 -2.60
CA LEU A 644 4.00 -28.67 -2.43
C LEU A 644 4.74 -28.73 -3.77
N GLU A 645 4.35 -29.63 -4.65
CA GLU A 645 4.93 -29.80 -5.98
C GLU A 645 4.65 -28.57 -6.87
N ASP A 646 3.40 -28.10 -6.90
CA ASP A 646 3.03 -26.91 -7.66
C ASP A 646 3.72 -25.66 -7.11
N HIS A 647 3.88 -25.56 -5.79
CA HIS A 647 4.63 -24.47 -5.17
C HIS A 647 6.11 -24.51 -5.59
N PHE A 648 6.76 -25.66 -5.61
CA PHE A 648 8.13 -25.77 -6.11
C PHE A 648 8.22 -25.41 -7.59
N ARG A 649 7.30 -25.88 -8.44
CA ARG A 649 7.26 -25.50 -9.87
C ARG A 649 7.14 -23.97 -10.05
N PHE A 650 6.34 -23.30 -9.21
CA PHE A 650 6.23 -21.85 -9.23
C PHE A 650 7.57 -21.18 -8.85
N LEU A 651 8.22 -21.66 -7.79
CA LEU A 651 9.53 -21.15 -7.37
C LEU A 651 10.62 -21.38 -8.41
N ASP A 652 10.62 -22.57 -9.09
CA ASP A 652 11.52 -22.84 -10.20
C ASP A 652 11.34 -21.84 -11.33
N LYS A 653 10.09 -21.49 -11.67
CA LYS A 653 9.79 -20.45 -12.66
C LYS A 653 10.23 -19.05 -12.24
N CYS A 654 10.21 -18.73 -10.95
CA CYS A 654 10.75 -17.45 -10.46
C CYS A 654 12.28 -17.39 -10.56
N ASP A 655 12.97 -18.51 -10.44
CA ASP A 655 14.45 -18.58 -10.53
C ASP A 655 14.95 -18.59 -11.99
N GLU A 656 14.10 -19.03 -12.97
CA GLU A 656 14.42 -19.03 -14.40
C GLU A 656 14.38 -17.62 -15.02
N LYS A 657 13.75 -16.65 -14.35
CA LYS A 657 13.54 -15.27 -14.78
C LYS A 657 14.49 -14.28 -14.09
#